data_75bb40513147d5fb8b9551c1449139d8
#
_entry.id   75bb40513147d5fb8b9551c1449139d8
#
_cell.length_a   1.000
_cell.length_b   1.000
_cell.length_c   1.000
_cell.angle_alpha   90.00
_cell.angle_beta   90.00
_cell.angle_gamma   90.00
#
_symmetry.space_group_name_H-M   'P 1'
#
loop_
_entity.id
_entity.type
_entity.pdbx_description
1 polymer ?
#
loop_
_entity_poly.entity_id
_entity_poly.type
_entity_poly.pdbx_seq_one_letter_code
_entity_poly.pdbx_strand_id
1 'polypeptide(L)'
;MSFQSKKISSLLAAIAVTGSLSMPAAPEEWERSADGIIVPVNGTFLKVQVYADNVVRIACSGDRNFFDRKSVVTEPKRVVKTDWSVKYEKDEMIISTAKLQVRVNLHHGAVSFFDAGGKPILAETPGGRTIEPVEVQGDLTYHVRQQWEPNADESLYGLGQRQIGILDVKGYDLDLWQHNTHVVVPLLVSSRGYGVLWDNMSYTRFGDLREFSSIPPDCLVDISNQPGGLTTGTFALEHPDDLDNAHATNQIAFASSGRGDPRQWTRWEGELVAPTSGDFQFKIYSNGRIKMWLDGKVVMDHWRQNWLPEFDQIKVRLEAGHHYPVRIESGGDERTTMELTWKTPDPIQNTSLWSDVGSGVDYYFIYGPALDKVIAGYRSLTGQAPMMPEWAFGLWQSRQRYETSTQSVEVVKEYRRRALPFDNIVQDWQYWTPNAWGSHQFDPKRFPDPVGWLKELHALHAHVMISVWGKFYTGTANFDAMEKAGFLYQPNLKEGISDWIGYHSTFYDAFNPDARKLFWSQINTALFSKGIDAWWMDASEPDMTPSPPTLEALRTHMNPTAMGPASKVLNGYPLMNSMGIYQGQRSVKPNQRVFILTRSAFAGSQRYAAATWSGDISSTWTALRKQIPAGLGFCVSGIPYWTSDSGGYTMESRFSAANPKPEDFREWCELNARWFEFATFCPLTRLHGELKPREPWTFGGDSGPACQTIVKFDELRYRMLPYIYSLAGEVTFDGGTIMRPLVMDFPDDSAAREITDEYSFGPAFLVAPVTTYEARSRAVYLPGGSQQNTPSPPSDGGEGRGEEARHLSETPLSGSLPARSSRGESGQVVWFDFWTGANIVGGQIFDAPAPFDSMPLFIRAGSIIPFGLDVQYTGEKPADPMTLYVYAGHDGAFALYEDDGLTYGYEKGACTRIPLKWDDQSRTLTFGKRFGKFPAMLSKRTFNVVLITRDKPVGFSFDPKPDQTVTYRGRELKLNFK
;
A
#
# COMPACT_ATOMS: atom_id res chain seq x y z
N MET A 1 -81.95 -43.45 -2.94
CA MET A 1 -82.56 -43.83 -1.65
C MET A 1 -81.84 -42.92 -0.67
N SER A 2 -82.54 -41.89 -0.27
CA SER A 2 -83.30 -41.53 0.96
C SER A 2 -82.30 -40.86 1.99
N PHE A 3 -82.46 -39.52 2.16
CA PHE A 3 -83.16 -38.76 3.23
C PHE A 3 -82.45 -38.94 4.57
N GLN A 4 -82.12 -37.88 5.39
CA GLN A 4 -82.79 -36.70 5.88
C GLN A 4 -81.82 -35.82 6.71
N SER A 5 -81.70 -34.57 6.57
CA SER A 5 -82.28 -33.37 7.21
C SER A 5 -82.44 -33.41 8.77
N LYS A 6 -81.88 -32.41 9.43
CA LYS A 6 -82.45 -31.51 10.44
C LYS A 6 -81.42 -30.55 11.05
N LYS A 7 -81.64 -29.29 10.81
CA LYS A 7 -82.14 -28.13 11.71
C LYS A 7 -81.11 -27.66 12.75
N ILE A 8 -80.55 -26.50 12.53
CA ILE A 8 -80.68 -25.15 13.15
C ILE A 8 -80.53 -25.07 14.66
N SER A 9 -79.57 -24.34 15.14
CA SER A 9 -79.60 -23.34 16.13
C SER A 9 -78.46 -22.34 16.10
N SER A 10 -78.80 -21.07 16.01
CA SER A 10 -77.97 -19.85 15.94
C SER A 10 -77.28 -19.60 17.29
N LEU A 11 -75.93 -19.30 17.19
CA LEU A 11 -75.25 -18.49 18.22
C LEU A 11 -74.31 -17.51 17.53
N LEU A 12 -74.50 -16.22 17.61
CA LEU A 12 -73.59 -15.17 17.23
C LEU A 12 -72.34 -15.24 18.10
N ALA A 13 -71.20 -15.49 17.49
CA ALA A 13 -69.87 -15.21 18.03
C ALA A 13 -69.14 -14.28 17.08
N ALA A 14 -68.74 -13.10 17.61
CA ALA A 14 -67.99 -12.10 16.86
C ALA A 14 -66.65 -12.69 16.48
N ILE A 15 -66.39 -12.84 15.17
CA ILE A 15 -65.05 -13.18 14.61
C ILE A 15 -64.27 -11.86 14.45
N ALA A 16 -63.31 -11.68 15.34
CA ALA A 16 -62.19 -10.73 15.09
C ALA A 16 -61.41 -11.24 13.88
N VAL A 17 -61.55 -10.59 12.75
CA VAL A 17 -60.68 -10.80 11.55
C VAL A 17 -59.32 -10.18 11.86
N THR A 18 -58.41 -11.00 12.40
CA THR A 18 -56.98 -10.71 12.30
C THR A 18 -56.56 -11.02 10.85
N GLY A 19 -56.54 -9.99 10.05
CA GLY A 19 -55.94 -10.04 8.72
C GLY A 19 -54.45 -10.37 8.84
N SER A 20 -54.07 -11.63 8.77
CA SER A 20 -52.71 -12.01 8.39
C SER A 20 -52.51 -11.55 6.98
N LEU A 21 -51.77 -10.45 6.77
CA LEU A 21 -51.18 -10.09 5.48
C LEU A 21 -50.34 -11.31 5.05
N SER A 22 -50.84 -12.14 4.17
CA SER A 22 -50.08 -13.17 3.48
C SER A 22 -49.03 -12.44 2.68
N MET A 23 -47.76 -12.59 3.02
CA MET A 23 -46.65 -12.20 2.14
C MET A 23 -46.84 -12.90 0.80
N PRO A 24 -46.58 -12.21 -0.33
CA PRO A 24 -46.58 -12.87 -1.65
C PRO A 24 -45.60 -14.05 -1.61
N ALA A 25 -45.99 -15.18 -2.23
CA ALA A 25 -45.16 -16.37 -2.28
C ALA A 25 -43.89 -16.08 -3.09
N ALA A 26 -42.72 -16.45 -2.54
CA ALA A 26 -41.47 -16.39 -3.29
C ALA A 26 -41.53 -17.35 -4.51
N PRO A 27 -40.76 -17.07 -5.57
CA PRO A 27 -40.65 -17.97 -6.70
C PRO A 27 -40.28 -19.40 -6.28
N GLU A 28 -40.82 -20.42 -6.90
CA GLU A 28 -40.72 -21.83 -6.49
C GLU A 28 -39.28 -22.42 -6.53
N GLU A 29 -38.26 -21.67 -7.03
CA GLU A 29 -36.95 -22.25 -7.36
C GLU A 29 -35.77 -21.71 -6.50
N TRP A 30 -35.99 -20.85 -5.49
CA TRP A 30 -34.86 -20.42 -4.64
C TRP A 30 -34.61 -21.41 -3.48
N GLU A 31 -33.35 -21.52 -3.08
CA GLU A 31 -32.95 -22.41 -1.99
C GLU A 31 -32.37 -21.61 -0.80
N ARG A 32 -32.78 -21.97 0.40
CA ARG A 32 -32.18 -21.47 1.63
C ARG A 32 -31.10 -22.44 2.13
N SER A 33 -29.89 -21.93 2.32
CA SER A 33 -28.80 -22.65 3.01
C SER A 33 -28.67 -22.22 4.47
N ALA A 34 -27.78 -22.85 5.23
CA ALA A 34 -27.53 -22.50 6.61
C ALA A 34 -26.99 -21.05 6.75
N ASP A 35 -26.32 -20.52 5.73
CA ASP A 35 -25.58 -19.26 5.74
C ASP A 35 -25.96 -18.31 4.60
N GLY A 36 -27.09 -18.54 3.92
CA GLY A 36 -27.51 -17.66 2.82
C GLY A 36 -28.61 -18.25 1.94
N ILE A 37 -28.66 -17.76 0.71
CA ILE A 37 -29.61 -18.21 -0.32
C ILE A 37 -28.89 -18.49 -1.63
N ILE A 38 -29.50 -19.37 -2.44
CA ILE A 38 -29.14 -19.58 -3.83
C ILE A 38 -30.36 -19.30 -4.69
N VAL A 39 -30.20 -18.48 -5.74
CA VAL A 39 -31.26 -18.05 -6.64
C VAL A 39 -30.82 -18.37 -8.07
N PRO A 40 -31.63 -19.06 -8.89
CA PRO A 40 -31.40 -19.19 -10.33
C PRO A 40 -31.64 -17.83 -11.00
N VAL A 41 -30.70 -17.39 -11.83
CA VAL A 41 -30.80 -16.11 -12.56
C VAL A 41 -30.17 -16.26 -13.95
N ASN A 42 -30.93 -16.00 -15.01
CA ASN A 42 -30.44 -15.94 -16.38
C ASN A 42 -29.57 -17.15 -16.80
N GLY A 43 -29.97 -18.37 -16.43
CA GLY A 43 -29.24 -19.60 -16.77
C GLY A 43 -28.01 -19.88 -15.90
N THR A 44 -27.77 -19.03 -14.88
CA THR A 44 -26.73 -19.21 -13.84
C THR A 44 -27.35 -19.32 -12.45
N PHE A 45 -26.55 -19.63 -11.45
CA PHE A 45 -26.93 -19.61 -10.04
C PHE A 45 -26.20 -18.48 -9.33
N LEU A 46 -26.95 -17.68 -8.57
CA LEU A 46 -26.41 -16.63 -7.71
C LEU A 46 -26.53 -17.04 -6.25
N LYS A 47 -25.42 -17.11 -5.54
CA LYS A 47 -25.36 -17.36 -4.10
C LYS A 47 -25.07 -16.07 -3.37
N VAL A 48 -25.92 -15.72 -2.39
CA VAL A 48 -25.68 -14.67 -1.40
C VAL A 48 -25.38 -15.36 -0.08
N GLN A 49 -24.15 -15.25 0.41
CA GLN A 49 -23.69 -15.95 1.61
C GLN A 49 -23.32 -14.94 2.69
N VAL A 50 -23.92 -15.06 3.88
CA VAL A 50 -23.67 -14.22 5.05
C VAL A 50 -22.45 -14.77 5.81
N TYR A 51 -21.37 -13.98 5.85
CA TYR A 51 -20.16 -14.31 6.61
C TYR A 51 -20.15 -13.70 8.01
N ALA A 52 -20.61 -12.47 8.13
CA ALA A 52 -20.77 -11.74 9.36
C ALA A 52 -21.93 -10.73 9.22
N ASP A 53 -22.27 -10.03 10.29
CA ASP A 53 -23.32 -9.00 10.24
C ASP A 53 -23.02 -7.84 9.25
N ASN A 54 -21.76 -7.67 8.89
CA ASN A 54 -21.28 -6.64 7.97
C ASN A 54 -20.47 -7.19 6.77
N VAL A 55 -20.46 -8.51 6.55
CA VAL A 55 -19.70 -9.14 5.46
C VAL A 55 -20.58 -10.17 4.75
N VAL A 56 -20.73 -9.98 3.43
CA VAL A 56 -21.52 -10.87 2.58
C VAL A 56 -20.73 -11.24 1.33
N ARG A 57 -20.71 -12.53 0.96
CA ARG A 57 -20.13 -13.01 -0.29
C ARG A 57 -21.22 -13.09 -1.34
N ILE A 58 -20.91 -12.61 -2.53
CA ILE A 58 -21.70 -12.76 -3.76
C ILE A 58 -20.93 -13.66 -4.71
N ALA A 59 -21.53 -14.79 -5.04
CA ALA A 59 -20.92 -15.74 -5.98
C ALA A 59 -21.92 -16.12 -7.06
N CYS A 60 -21.50 -16.11 -8.34
CA CYS A 60 -22.35 -16.43 -9.48
C CYS A 60 -21.61 -17.33 -10.46
N SER A 61 -22.22 -18.45 -10.85
CA SER A 61 -21.65 -19.41 -11.81
C SER A 61 -22.74 -20.25 -12.47
N GLY A 62 -22.45 -20.79 -13.65
CA GLY A 62 -23.28 -21.84 -14.28
C GLY A 62 -23.16 -23.21 -13.59
N ASP A 63 -22.07 -23.40 -12.81
CA ASP A 63 -21.82 -24.63 -12.05
C ASP A 63 -21.97 -24.39 -10.54
N ARG A 64 -22.89 -25.11 -9.91
CA ARG A 64 -23.16 -25.03 -8.46
C ARG A 64 -21.94 -25.47 -7.60
N ASN A 65 -21.09 -26.37 -8.11
CA ASN A 65 -19.87 -26.80 -7.40
C ASN A 65 -18.92 -25.63 -7.16
N PHE A 66 -19.03 -24.54 -7.93
CA PHE A 66 -18.26 -23.30 -7.72
C PHE A 66 -18.43 -22.74 -6.31
N PHE A 67 -19.60 -22.90 -5.71
CA PHE A 67 -19.88 -22.36 -4.35
C PHE A 67 -19.15 -23.06 -3.23
N ASP A 68 -18.68 -24.28 -3.45
CA ASP A 68 -17.93 -25.09 -2.50
C ASP A 68 -16.40 -24.92 -2.66
N ARG A 69 -15.98 -24.08 -3.61
CA ARG A 69 -14.58 -23.75 -3.85
C ARG A 69 -13.94 -23.20 -2.59
N LYS A 70 -12.80 -23.79 -2.21
CA LYS A 70 -11.94 -23.24 -1.15
C LYS A 70 -11.07 -22.14 -1.75
N SER A 71 -11.25 -20.93 -1.28
CA SER A 71 -10.36 -19.82 -1.60
C SER A 71 -9.05 -19.92 -0.82
N VAL A 72 -7.92 -19.64 -1.47
CA VAL A 72 -6.63 -19.49 -0.80
C VAL A 72 -6.45 -18.12 -0.14
N VAL A 73 -7.32 -17.18 -0.51
CA VAL A 73 -7.31 -15.80 -0.01
C VAL A 73 -7.95 -15.73 1.38
N THR A 74 -9.05 -16.44 1.58
CA THR A 74 -9.79 -16.42 2.84
C THR A 74 -9.35 -17.51 3.80
N GLU A 75 -9.35 -17.19 5.10
CA GLU A 75 -9.22 -18.21 6.14
C GLU A 75 -10.47 -19.09 6.19
N PRO A 76 -10.34 -20.38 6.55
CA PRO A 76 -11.49 -21.24 6.79
C PRO A 76 -12.44 -20.57 7.78
N LYS A 77 -13.70 -20.45 7.42
CA LYS A 77 -14.72 -19.77 8.22
C LYS A 77 -14.68 -20.26 9.68
N ARG A 78 -14.25 -19.41 10.60
CA ARG A 78 -14.63 -19.60 12.01
C ARG A 78 -16.15 -19.42 12.04
N VAL A 79 -16.87 -20.48 12.45
CA VAL A 79 -18.33 -20.48 12.53
C VAL A 79 -18.74 -19.49 13.62
N VAL A 80 -18.76 -18.20 13.31
CA VAL A 80 -19.50 -17.22 14.11
C VAL A 80 -20.94 -17.31 13.61
N LYS A 81 -21.82 -17.79 14.47
CA LYS A 81 -23.25 -17.82 14.16
C LYS A 81 -23.73 -16.37 14.01
N THR A 82 -23.97 -15.96 12.76
CA THR A 82 -24.53 -14.65 12.44
C THR A 82 -26.02 -14.82 12.28
N ASP A 83 -26.82 -14.08 13.04
CA ASP A 83 -28.27 -14.06 12.87
C ASP A 83 -28.63 -13.28 11.59
N TRP A 84 -29.41 -13.92 10.74
CA TRP A 84 -29.90 -13.33 9.50
C TRP A 84 -31.29 -13.81 9.16
N SER A 85 -32.00 -13.02 8.39
CA SER A 85 -33.33 -13.34 7.88
C SER A 85 -33.43 -13.12 6.39
N VAL A 86 -34.40 -13.73 5.74
CA VAL A 86 -34.72 -13.49 4.35
C VAL A 86 -36.21 -13.30 4.19
N LYS A 87 -36.63 -12.36 3.34
CA LYS A 87 -38.02 -12.17 2.92
C LYS A 87 -38.06 -11.94 1.42
N TYR A 88 -39.21 -12.28 0.82
CA TYR A 88 -39.54 -11.94 -0.55
C TYR A 88 -40.51 -10.76 -0.55
N GLU A 89 -40.21 -9.73 -1.33
CA GLU A 89 -41.04 -8.54 -1.43
C GLU A 89 -40.81 -7.85 -2.78
N LYS A 90 -41.86 -7.60 -3.58
CA LYS A 90 -41.79 -6.86 -4.84
C LYS A 90 -40.70 -7.36 -5.82
N ASP A 91 -40.66 -8.67 -6.05
CA ASP A 91 -39.71 -9.33 -6.95
C ASP A 91 -38.21 -9.20 -6.48
N GLU A 92 -37.99 -8.93 -5.21
CA GLU A 92 -36.69 -8.93 -4.57
C GLU A 92 -36.61 -9.95 -3.45
N MET A 93 -35.47 -10.65 -3.36
CA MET A 93 -35.08 -11.37 -2.16
C MET A 93 -34.28 -10.45 -1.27
N ILE A 94 -34.75 -10.19 -0.08
CA ILE A 94 -34.14 -9.28 0.89
C ILE A 94 -33.53 -10.07 2.03
N ILE A 95 -32.22 -10.12 2.10
CA ILE A 95 -31.45 -10.74 3.18
C ILE A 95 -31.08 -9.63 4.17
N SER A 96 -31.38 -9.81 5.46
CA SER A 96 -31.10 -8.84 6.51
C SER A 96 -30.22 -9.42 7.60
N THR A 97 -29.20 -8.67 8.00
CA THR A 97 -28.38 -8.88 9.19
C THR A 97 -28.56 -7.71 10.17
N ALA A 98 -27.81 -7.68 11.27
CA ALA A 98 -27.84 -6.56 12.20
C ALA A 98 -27.32 -5.24 11.59
N LYS A 99 -26.52 -5.29 10.52
CA LYS A 99 -25.86 -4.11 9.91
C LYS A 99 -26.19 -3.86 8.44
N LEU A 100 -26.67 -4.88 7.73
CA LEU A 100 -26.87 -4.83 6.28
C LEU A 100 -28.25 -5.35 5.86
N GLN A 101 -28.75 -4.77 4.78
CA GLN A 101 -29.77 -5.37 3.92
C GLN A 101 -29.14 -5.60 2.53
N VAL A 102 -29.25 -6.83 2.04
CA VAL A 102 -28.82 -7.21 0.69
C VAL A 102 -30.04 -7.58 -0.10
N ARG A 103 -30.28 -6.92 -1.23
CA ARG A 103 -31.45 -7.14 -2.08
C ARG A 103 -31.01 -7.72 -3.39
N VAL A 104 -31.64 -8.82 -3.78
CA VAL A 104 -31.44 -9.47 -5.08
C VAL A 104 -32.69 -9.27 -5.92
N ASN A 105 -32.56 -8.56 -7.02
CA ASN A 105 -33.64 -8.43 -7.98
C ASN A 105 -33.76 -9.73 -8.80
N LEU A 106 -34.95 -10.35 -8.82
CA LEU A 106 -35.15 -11.65 -9.43
C LEU A 106 -35.28 -11.62 -10.96
N HIS A 107 -35.53 -10.45 -11.58
CA HIS A 107 -35.66 -10.34 -13.03
C HIS A 107 -34.30 -10.30 -13.72
N HIS A 108 -33.33 -9.59 -13.15
CA HIS A 108 -32.01 -9.40 -13.77
C HIS A 108 -30.84 -9.83 -12.89
N GLY A 109 -31.09 -10.28 -11.66
CA GLY A 109 -30.09 -10.80 -10.75
C GLY A 109 -29.12 -9.79 -10.14
N ALA A 110 -29.32 -8.49 -10.37
CA ALA A 110 -28.45 -7.48 -9.77
C ALA A 110 -28.65 -7.41 -8.25
N VAL A 111 -27.56 -7.22 -7.53
CA VAL A 111 -27.52 -7.15 -6.07
C VAL A 111 -27.30 -5.70 -5.63
N SER A 112 -28.06 -5.27 -4.64
CA SER A 112 -27.94 -3.94 -4.03
C SER A 112 -27.74 -4.05 -2.52
N PHE A 113 -26.89 -3.19 -1.99
CA PHE A 113 -26.51 -3.18 -0.59
C PHE A 113 -27.00 -1.91 0.10
N PHE A 114 -27.60 -2.09 1.26
CA PHE A 114 -28.13 -1.02 2.11
C PHE A 114 -27.64 -1.21 3.54
N ASP A 115 -27.53 -0.13 4.29
CA ASP A 115 -27.34 -0.24 5.73
C ASP A 115 -28.61 -0.77 6.44
N ALA A 116 -28.54 -1.05 7.73
CA ALA A 116 -29.68 -1.54 8.50
C ALA A 116 -30.85 -0.54 8.54
N GLY A 117 -30.61 0.75 8.32
CA GLY A 117 -31.61 1.81 8.22
C GLY A 117 -32.26 1.95 6.83
N GLY A 118 -31.76 1.18 5.84
CA GLY A 118 -32.24 1.23 4.47
C GLY A 118 -31.63 2.32 3.60
N LYS A 119 -30.53 2.95 4.03
CA LYS A 119 -29.74 3.90 3.20
C LYS A 119 -28.96 3.10 2.17
N PRO A 120 -29.01 3.44 0.86
CA PRO A 120 -28.27 2.74 -0.18
C PRO A 120 -26.76 2.97 -0.02
N ILE A 121 -25.97 1.90 -0.19
CA ILE A 121 -24.51 1.92 -0.12
C ILE A 121 -23.91 1.71 -1.51
N LEU A 122 -24.22 0.56 -2.16
CA LEU A 122 -23.70 0.14 -3.46
C LEU A 122 -24.77 -0.64 -4.20
N ALA A 123 -24.80 -0.53 -5.52
CA ALA A 123 -25.66 -1.35 -6.37
C ALA A 123 -24.87 -1.91 -7.56
N GLU A 124 -25.11 -3.16 -7.92
CA GLU A 124 -24.66 -3.71 -9.20
C GLU A 124 -25.45 -3.10 -10.35
N THR A 125 -24.78 -2.83 -11.46
CA THR A 125 -25.45 -2.42 -12.70
C THR A 125 -26.26 -3.60 -13.27
N PRO A 126 -27.54 -3.43 -13.60
CA PRO A 126 -28.32 -4.46 -14.28
C PRO A 126 -27.64 -4.91 -15.58
N GLY A 127 -27.37 -6.22 -15.71
CA GLY A 127 -26.60 -6.77 -16.85
C GLY A 127 -25.08 -6.54 -16.79
N GLY A 128 -24.59 -5.87 -15.75
CA GLY A 128 -23.15 -5.60 -15.56
C GLY A 128 -22.32 -6.81 -15.10
N ARG A 129 -22.97 -7.93 -14.74
CA ARG A 129 -22.34 -9.22 -14.46
C ARG A 129 -22.30 -10.05 -15.73
N THR A 130 -21.10 -10.42 -16.20
CA THR A 130 -20.93 -11.31 -17.37
C THR A 130 -20.02 -12.48 -17.03
N ILE A 131 -20.32 -13.63 -17.66
CA ILE A 131 -19.53 -14.87 -17.60
C ILE A 131 -19.48 -15.35 -19.04
N GLU A 132 -18.43 -15.02 -19.78
CA GLU A 132 -18.32 -15.20 -21.22
C GLU A 132 -17.32 -16.33 -21.51
N PRO A 133 -17.72 -17.41 -22.20
CA PRO A 133 -16.83 -18.51 -22.52
C PRO A 133 -15.69 -18.05 -23.43
N VAL A 134 -14.48 -18.48 -23.11
CA VAL A 134 -13.25 -18.14 -23.82
C VAL A 134 -12.26 -19.30 -23.77
N GLU A 135 -11.36 -19.37 -24.72
CA GLU A 135 -10.16 -20.20 -24.66
C GLU A 135 -8.94 -19.33 -24.37
N VAL A 136 -8.26 -19.61 -23.25
CA VAL A 136 -7.02 -18.93 -22.84
C VAL A 136 -5.90 -19.95 -22.78
N GLN A 137 -4.89 -19.81 -23.64
CA GLN A 137 -3.73 -20.73 -23.74
C GLN A 137 -4.13 -22.22 -23.92
N GLY A 138 -5.20 -22.48 -24.66
CA GLY A 138 -5.71 -23.83 -24.93
C GLY A 138 -6.67 -24.38 -23.86
N ASP A 139 -6.91 -23.65 -22.76
CA ASP A 139 -7.87 -24.02 -21.72
C ASP A 139 -9.23 -23.34 -21.95
N LEU A 140 -10.32 -24.12 -21.99
CA LEU A 140 -11.68 -23.59 -22.02
C LEU A 140 -12.04 -23.04 -20.63
N THR A 141 -12.36 -21.76 -20.56
CA THR A 141 -12.65 -21.02 -19.33
C THR A 141 -13.67 -19.91 -19.60
N TYR A 142 -13.75 -18.92 -18.74
CA TYR A 142 -14.61 -17.74 -18.92
C TYR A 142 -13.85 -16.45 -18.60
N HIS A 143 -14.11 -15.40 -19.39
CA HIS A 143 -13.95 -14.04 -18.90
C HIS A 143 -15.06 -13.73 -17.92
N VAL A 144 -14.72 -13.15 -16.79
CA VAL A 144 -15.71 -12.82 -15.75
C VAL A 144 -15.65 -11.35 -15.39
N ARG A 145 -16.82 -10.71 -15.29
CA ARG A 145 -16.92 -9.27 -14.99
C ARG A 145 -18.03 -9.01 -14.00
N GLN A 146 -17.81 -8.01 -13.13
CA GLN A 146 -18.85 -7.33 -12.36
C GLN A 146 -18.70 -5.82 -12.51
N GLN A 147 -19.79 -5.14 -12.79
CA GLN A 147 -19.90 -3.69 -12.86
C GLN A 147 -20.87 -3.18 -11.80
N TRP A 148 -20.53 -2.06 -11.19
CA TRP A 148 -21.37 -1.37 -10.22
C TRP A 148 -21.78 0.00 -10.73
N GLU A 149 -22.97 0.46 -10.27
CA GLU A 149 -23.47 1.79 -10.55
C GLU A 149 -22.49 2.86 -10.04
N PRO A 150 -22.14 3.87 -10.86
CA PRO A 150 -21.24 4.92 -10.44
C PRO A 150 -21.91 5.83 -9.43
N ASN A 151 -21.15 6.28 -8.44
CA ASN A 151 -21.54 7.28 -7.47
C ASN A 151 -20.71 8.55 -7.69
N ALA A 152 -21.35 9.68 -7.97
CA ALA A 152 -20.64 10.92 -8.27
C ALA A 152 -19.78 11.38 -7.07
N ASP A 153 -20.36 11.35 -5.86
CA ASP A 153 -19.71 11.77 -4.62
C ASP A 153 -19.01 10.60 -3.90
N GLU A 154 -18.07 9.98 -4.57
CA GLU A 154 -17.32 8.83 -4.06
C GLU A 154 -15.90 8.85 -4.59
N SER A 155 -14.94 8.58 -3.73
CA SER A 155 -13.56 8.24 -4.05
C SER A 155 -13.30 6.76 -3.78
N LEU A 156 -12.47 6.14 -4.61
CA LEU A 156 -12.14 4.73 -4.56
C LEU A 156 -10.63 4.54 -4.33
N TYR A 157 -10.28 3.69 -3.42
CA TYR A 157 -8.90 3.47 -2.98
C TYR A 157 -8.53 1.99 -3.02
N GLY A 158 -7.25 1.68 -2.83
CA GLY A 158 -6.78 0.31 -2.68
C GLY A 158 -6.28 -0.30 -3.97
N LEU A 159 -6.61 -1.58 -4.20
CA LEU A 159 -6.12 -2.43 -5.30
C LEU A 159 -4.58 -2.62 -5.30
N GLY A 160 -3.88 -2.33 -4.19
CA GLY A 160 -2.44 -2.54 -4.00
C GLY A 160 -1.56 -1.30 -4.24
N GLN A 161 -0.31 -1.52 -4.65
CA GLN A 161 0.72 -0.50 -4.86
C GLN A 161 0.91 -0.19 -6.34
N ARG A 162 1.07 1.10 -6.71
CA ARG A 162 1.39 1.56 -8.07
C ARG A 162 2.31 2.77 -8.04
N GLN A 163 3.10 2.94 -9.10
CA GLN A 163 4.07 4.04 -9.24
C GLN A 163 3.56 5.19 -10.16
N ILE A 164 2.25 5.39 -10.22
CA ILE A 164 1.61 6.41 -11.08
C ILE A 164 1.18 7.68 -10.32
N GLY A 165 1.47 7.75 -9.03
CA GLY A 165 1.24 8.98 -8.25
C GLY A 165 -0.21 9.25 -7.84
N ILE A 166 -1.13 8.30 -7.98
CA ILE A 166 -2.55 8.43 -7.62
C ILE A 166 -2.88 7.67 -6.34
N LEU A 167 -3.86 8.17 -5.61
CA LEU A 167 -4.47 7.52 -4.45
C LEU A 167 -5.94 7.16 -4.71
N ASP A 168 -6.74 8.10 -5.22
CA ASP A 168 -8.08 7.82 -5.72
C ASP A 168 -8.01 7.18 -7.10
N VAL A 169 -8.42 5.92 -7.19
CA VAL A 169 -8.39 5.12 -8.43
C VAL A 169 -9.65 5.29 -9.28
N LYS A 170 -10.64 6.05 -8.83
CA LYS A 170 -11.88 6.24 -9.56
C LYS A 170 -11.65 6.91 -10.91
N GLY A 171 -12.19 6.28 -11.95
CA GLY A 171 -12.06 6.74 -13.33
C GLY A 171 -10.67 6.53 -13.94
N TYR A 172 -9.82 5.71 -13.32
CA TYR A 172 -8.59 5.21 -13.93
C TYR A 172 -8.78 3.76 -14.39
N ASP A 173 -8.03 3.39 -15.43
CA ASP A 173 -7.91 2.02 -15.88
C ASP A 173 -6.65 1.40 -15.36
N LEU A 174 -6.81 0.32 -14.62
CA LEU A 174 -5.69 -0.32 -13.97
C LEU A 174 -5.56 -1.78 -14.39
N ASP A 175 -4.36 -2.12 -14.85
CA ASP A 175 -3.96 -3.50 -15.08
C ASP A 175 -3.47 -4.11 -13.77
N LEU A 176 -4.12 -5.20 -13.32
CA LEU A 176 -3.87 -5.83 -12.03
C LEU A 176 -3.14 -7.16 -12.25
N TRP A 177 -1.81 -7.10 -12.30
CA TRP A 177 -0.91 -8.26 -12.29
C TRP A 177 0.40 -7.90 -11.57
N GLN A 178 1.05 -8.92 -10.98
CA GLN A 178 2.24 -8.73 -10.17
C GLN A 178 3.46 -8.51 -11.07
N HIS A 179 4.17 -7.41 -10.85
CA HIS A 179 5.48 -7.16 -11.46
C HIS A 179 6.29 -6.19 -10.61
N ASN A 180 7.56 -6.03 -10.90
CA ASN A 180 8.45 -5.15 -10.13
C ASN A 180 7.83 -3.75 -9.98
N THR A 181 7.84 -3.18 -8.79
CA THR A 181 7.22 -1.92 -8.37
C THR A 181 5.68 -1.89 -8.28
N HIS A 182 4.98 -2.87 -8.83
CA HIS A 182 3.53 -2.99 -8.78
C HIS A 182 3.11 -4.22 -7.95
N VAL A 183 2.21 -4.01 -7.00
CA VAL A 183 1.67 -5.07 -6.14
C VAL A 183 0.16 -5.07 -6.23
N VAL A 184 -0.43 -6.21 -6.51
CA VAL A 184 -1.88 -6.36 -6.62
C VAL A 184 -2.49 -6.96 -5.36
N VAL A 185 -3.37 -6.21 -4.72
CA VAL A 185 -4.27 -6.69 -3.67
C VAL A 185 -5.69 -6.32 -4.10
N PRO A 186 -6.52 -7.26 -4.55
CA PRO A 186 -7.80 -6.97 -5.19
C PRO A 186 -8.90 -6.58 -4.17
N LEU A 187 -8.58 -5.65 -3.27
CA LEU A 187 -9.50 -5.00 -2.35
C LEU A 187 -9.70 -3.54 -2.78
N LEU A 188 -10.90 -3.24 -3.26
CA LEU A 188 -11.38 -1.88 -3.52
C LEU A 188 -12.03 -1.33 -2.26
N VAL A 189 -11.68 -0.12 -1.85
CA VAL A 189 -12.18 0.54 -0.65
C VAL A 189 -12.80 1.89 -1.02
N SER A 190 -14.03 2.14 -0.57
CA SER A 190 -14.77 3.34 -0.89
C SER A 190 -14.80 4.33 0.26
N SER A 191 -14.71 5.65 -0.06
CA SER A 191 -14.96 6.74 0.89
C SER A 191 -16.35 6.68 1.55
N ARG A 192 -17.28 5.91 0.99
CA ARG A 192 -18.62 5.67 1.54
C ARG A 192 -18.67 4.58 2.63
N GLY A 193 -17.50 4.08 3.06
CA GLY A 193 -17.37 3.14 4.18
C GLY A 193 -17.69 1.69 3.83
N TYR A 194 -17.40 1.25 2.62
CA TYR A 194 -17.46 -0.15 2.22
C TYR A 194 -16.19 -0.60 1.48
N GLY A 195 -16.01 -1.90 1.37
CA GLY A 195 -14.98 -2.53 0.53
C GLY A 195 -15.55 -3.66 -0.30
N VAL A 196 -14.91 -3.90 -1.45
CA VAL A 196 -15.16 -5.06 -2.33
C VAL A 196 -13.86 -5.83 -2.49
N LEU A 197 -13.81 -7.05 -1.95
CA LEU A 197 -12.70 -7.98 -2.16
C LEU A 197 -13.07 -8.90 -3.32
N TRP A 198 -12.34 -8.79 -4.44
CA TRP A 198 -12.48 -9.61 -5.63
C TRP A 198 -11.67 -10.90 -5.51
N ASP A 199 -12.33 -12.06 -5.38
CA ASP A 199 -11.67 -13.34 -5.15
C ASP A 199 -11.30 -14.05 -6.46
N ASN A 200 -10.37 -13.45 -7.18
CA ASN A 200 -9.82 -13.99 -8.43
C ASN A 200 -8.31 -13.72 -8.48
N MET A 201 -7.50 -14.72 -8.86
CA MET A 201 -6.04 -14.65 -8.92
C MET A 201 -5.48 -14.51 -10.34
N SER A 202 -6.34 -14.44 -11.36
CA SER A 202 -5.90 -14.23 -12.75
C SER A 202 -5.57 -12.74 -12.99
N TYR A 203 -5.02 -12.44 -14.16
CA TYR A 203 -4.95 -11.05 -14.63
C TYR A 203 -6.34 -10.41 -14.55
N THR A 204 -6.41 -9.24 -13.97
CA THR A 204 -7.65 -8.52 -13.74
C THR A 204 -7.50 -7.08 -14.22
N ARG A 205 -8.57 -6.49 -14.75
CA ARG A 205 -8.63 -5.05 -15.08
C ARG A 205 -9.68 -4.38 -14.20
N PHE A 206 -9.37 -3.17 -13.77
CA PHE A 206 -10.30 -2.29 -13.08
C PHE A 206 -10.58 -1.07 -13.94
N GLY A 207 -11.84 -0.65 -14.01
CA GLY A 207 -12.26 0.58 -14.69
C GLY A 207 -12.83 0.34 -16.08
N ASP A 208 -12.52 1.21 -17.02
CA ASP A 208 -13.00 1.17 -18.42
C ASP A 208 -12.20 0.16 -19.25
N LEU A 209 -12.88 -0.85 -19.79
CA LEU A 209 -12.26 -1.93 -20.55
C LEU A 209 -11.92 -1.56 -22.01
N ARG A 210 -12.27 -0.36 -22.49
CA ARG A 210 -11.82 0.08 -23.81
C ARG A 210 -10.30 0.09 -23.88
N GLU A 211 -9.71 -0.17 -25.02
CA GLU A 211 -8.27 -0.12 -25.17
C GLU A 211 -7.78 1.32 -25.32
N PHE A 212 -6.56 1.60 -24.85
CA PHE A 212 -5.84 2.82 -25.18
C PHE A 212 -5.44 2.76 -26.65
N SER A 213 -5.54 3.87 -27.37
CA SER A 213 -5.20 3.97 -28.78
C SER A 213 -4.26 5.13 -29.04
N SER A 214 -3.57 5.10 -30.16
CA SER A 214 -2.83 6.27 -30.63
C SER A 214 -3.79 7.44 -30.82
N ILE A 215 -3.29 8.66 -30.64
CA ILE A 215 -4.07 9.88 -30.88
C ILE A 215 -4.39 9.98 -32.37
N PRO A 216 -5.66 10.13 -32.78
CA PRO A 216 -6.03 10.24 -34.19
C PRO A 216 -5.33 11.44 -34.87
N PRO A 217 -4.93 11.31 -36.16
CA PRO A 217 -4.27 12.39 -36.88
C PRO A 217 -5.04 13.71 -36.90
N ASP A 218 -6.37 13.65 -37.02
CA ASP A 218 -7.28 14.78 -37.05
C ASP A 218 -7.39 15.53 -35.69
N CYS A 219 -6.85 14.93 -34.61
CA CYS A 219 -6.71 15.55 -33.30
C CYS A 219 -5.33 16.21 -33.09
N LEU A 220 -4.46 16.19 -34.07
CA LEU A 220 -3.09 16.73 -33.99
C LEU A 220 -2.83 17.78 -35.04
N VAL A 221 -2.13 18.87 -34.65
CA VAL A 221 -1.74 19.97 -35.53
C VAL A 221 -0.24 20.25 -35.31
N ASP A 222 0.53 20.36 -36.40
CA ASP A 222 1.96 20.63 -36.32
C ASP A 222 2.26 22.11 -36.02
N ILE A 223 3.54 22.45 -35.79
CA ILE A 223 3.95 23.85 -35.51
C ILE A 223 3.70 24.79 -36.70
N SER A 224 3.44 24.26 -37.92
CA SER A 224 3.09 25.03 -39.12
C SER A 224 1.57 25.16 -39.31
N ASN A 225 0.78 24.83 -38.32
CA ASN A 225 -0.69 24.79 -38.35
C ASN A 225 -1.26 23.84 -39.42
N GLN A 226 -0.57 22.74 -39.73
CA GLN A 226 -1.10 21.72 -40.62
C GLN A 226 -1.66 20.57 -39.80
N PRO A 227 -2.93 20.14 -40.05
CA PRO A 227 -3.50 19.00 -39.36
C PRO A 227 -2.85 17.69 -39.82
N GLY A 228 -2.88 16.69 -38.92
CA GLY A 228 -2.47 15.32 -39.26
C GLY A 228 -1.27 14.80 -38.47
N GLY A 229 -0.64 15.59 -37.62
CA GLY A 229 0.46 15.16 -36.76
C GLY A 229 1.07 16.28 -35.93
N LEU A 230 2.02 15.90 -35.08
CA LEU A 230 2.93 16.83 -34.40
C LEU A 230 4.26 16.94 -35.19
N THR A 231 4.93 18.06 -35.08
CA THR A 231 6.31 18.18 -35.56
C THR A 231 7.22 17.38 -34.64
N THR A 232 8.02 16.47 -35.17
CA THR A 232 9.06 15.73 -34.43
C THR A 232 10.43 15.96 -35.01
N GLY A 233 11.45 15.90 -34.17
CA GLY A 233 12.86 15.99 -34.55
C GLY A 233 13.74 15.63 -33.37
N THR A 234 15.06 15.52 -33.65
CA THR A 234 16.07 15.31 -32.61
C THR A 234 16.79 16.62 -32.31
N PHE A 235 17.27 16.77 -31.08
CA PHE A 235 18.02 17.94 -30.63
C PHE A 235 19.11 17.56 -29.63
N ALA A 236 20.16 18.36 -29.56
CA ALA A 236 21.16 18.25 -28.50
C ALA A 236 20.78 19.17 -27.32
N LEU A 237 21.04 18.75 -26.09
CA LEU A 237 20.72 19.55 -24.90
C LEU A 237 21.40 20.91 -24.86
N GLU A 238 22.58 21.04 -25.48
CA GLU A 238 23.32 22.29 -25.59
C GLU A 238 22.65 23.26 -26.58
N HIS A 239 21.82 22.77 -27.50
CA HIS A 239 21.11 23.52 -28.53
C HIS A 239 19.63 23.10 -28.61
N PRO A 240 18.86 23.35 -27.57
CA PRO A 240 17.50 22.81 -27.47
C PRO A 240 16.51 23.37 -28.50
N ASP A 241 16.82 24.51 -29.11
CA ASP A 241 15.94 25.15 -30.13
C ASP A 241 16.22 24.64 -31.55
N ASP A 242 17.31 23.91 -31.78
CA ASP A 242 17.69 23.40 -33.07
C ASP A 242 17.18 21.97 -33.25
N LEU A 243 16.06 21.81 -33.95
CA LEU A 243 15.54 20.50 -34.31
C LEU A 243 16.14 19.95 -35.59
N ASP A 244 16.91 18.90 -35.48
CA ASP A 244 17.42 18.14 -36.63
C ASP A 244 16.36 17.18 -37.19
N ASN A 245 16.31 17.03 -38.50
CA ASN A 245 15.40 16.12 -39.22
C ASN A 245 13.91 16.33 -38.89
N ALA A 246 13.51 17.57 -38.66
CA ALA A 246 12.15 17.95 -38.33
C ALA A 246 11.14 17.51 -39.41
N HIS A 247 10.09 16.81 -39.03
CA HIS A 247 9.01 16.40 -39.93
C HIS A 247 7.70 16.19 -39.12
N ALA A 248 6.55 16.21 -39.79
CA ALA A 248 5.28 15.95 -39.17
C ALA A 248 5.05 14.43 -39.01
N THR A 249 4.50 14.02 -37.88
CA THR A 249 4.13 12.62 -37.57
C THR A 249 2.91 12.54 -36.70
N ASN A 250 2.06 11.56 -36.95
CA ASN A 250 0.99 11.18 -36.04
C ASN A 250 1.39 10.06 -35.08
N GLN A 251 2.62 9.55 -35.17
CA GLN A 251 3.13 8.51 -34.31
C GLN A 251 3.96 9.16 -33.21
N ILE A 252 3.40 9.21 -31.99
CA ILE A 252 4.07 9.70 -30.80
C ILE A 252 4.68 8.49 -30.08
N ALA A 253 5.67 7.88 -30.72
CA ALA A 253 6.37 6.72 -30.23
C ALA A 253 7.83 6.75 -30.70
N PHE A 254 8.72 6.23 -29.86
CA PHE A 254 10.14 6.15 -30.13
C PHE A 254 10.76 4.94 -29.42
N ALA A 255 11.66 4.26 -30.09
CA ALA A 255 12.51 3.25 -29.46
C ALA A 255 13.89 3.35 -30.07
N SER A 256 14.91 3.65 -29.28
CA SER A 256 16.29 3.65 -29.76
C SER A 256 16.75 2.22 -30.04
N SER A 257 17.23 1.95 -31.26
CA SER A 257 17.72 0.63 -31.69
C SER A 257 19.17 0.39 -31.30
N GLY A 258 19.56 0.61 -30.03
CA GLY A 258 20.95 0.41 -29.60
C GLY A 258 21.38 1.39 -28.52
N ARG A 259 22.69 1.52 -28.26
CA ARG A 259 23.21 2.57 -27.41
C ARG A 259 23.14 3.91 -28.14
N GLY A 260 22.10 4.69 -27.91
CA GLY A 260 21.97 6.06 -28.37
C GLY A 260 22.99 7.00 -27.70
N ASP A 261 23.18 8.21 -28.26
CA ASP A 261 23.91 9.27 -27.57
C ASP A 261 22.98 9.85 -26.45
N PRO A 262 23.34 9.76 -25.16
CA PRO A 262 22.52 10.30 -24.09
C PRO A 262 22.34 11.83 -24.15
N ARG A 263 23.11 12.52 -24.99
CA ARG A 263 22.94 13.96 -25.22
C ARG A 263 21.90 14.27 -26.29
N GLN A 264 21.48 13.30 -27.12
CA GLN A 264 20.46 13.44 -28.14
C GLN A 264 19.09 13.14 -27.59
N TRP A 265 18.15 14.06 -27.76
CA TRP A 265 16.79 13.97 -27.34
C TRP A 265 15.85 14.03 -28.54
N THR A 266 14.66 13.46 -28.39
CA THR A 266 13.57 13.57 -29.37
C THR A 266 12.47 14.44 -28.80
N ARG A 267 11.92 15.34 -29.63
CA ARG A 267 10.82 16.24 -29.32
C ARG A 267 9.64 15.97 -30.24
N TRP A 268 8.45 16.08 -29.70
CA TRP A 268 7.18 16.22 -30.43
C TRP A 268 6.54 17.53 -29.95
N GLU A 269 6.14 18.39 -30.89
CA GLU A 269 5.62 19.70 -30.58
C GLU A 269 4.53 20.11 -31.57
N GLY A 270 3.49 20.81 -31.06
CA GLY A 270 2.36 21.24 -31.82
C GLY A 270 1.13 21.45 -30.95
N GLU A 271 -0.05 21.11 -31.43
CA GLU A 271 -1.29 21.28 -30.71
C GLU A 271 -2.10 19.96 -30.69
N LEU A 272 -2.80 19.73 -29.58
CA LEU A 272 -3.79 18.69 -29.41
C LEU A 272 -5.18 19.29 -29.48
N VAL A 273 -6.04 18.79 -30.35
CA VAL A 273 -7.42 19.22 -30.50
C VAL A 273 -8.34 18.16 -29.93
N ALA A 274 -9.08 18.48 -28.85
CA ALA A 274 -9.96 17.52 -28.23
C ALA A 274 -11.26 17.30 -29.04
N PRO A 275 -11.60 16.06 -29.41
CA PRO A 275 -12.82 15.79 -30.21
C PRO A 275 -14.12 15.92 -29.41
N THR A 276 -14.06 15.85 -28.08
CA THR A 276 -15.18 15.96 -27.15
C THR A 276 -14.71 16.59 -25.84
N SER A 277 -15.66 17.09 -25.03
CA SER A 277 -15.33 17.61 -23.70
C SER A 277 -15.38 16.51 -22.62
N GLY A 278 -14.47 16.57 -21.65
CA GLY A 278 -14.47 15.67 -20.49
C GLY A 278 -13.06 15.25 -20.08
N ASP A 279 -12.98 14.24 -19.22
CA ASP A 279 -11.73 13.77 -18.65
C ASP A 279 -11.08 12.74 -19.60
N PHE A 280 -10.01 13.14 -20.26
CA PHE A 280 -9.16 12.29 -21.08
C PHE A 280 -8.12 11.61 -20.22
N GLN A 281 -7.77 10.36 -20.55
CA GLN A 281 -6.67 9.64 -19.96
C GLN A 281 -5.54 9.49 -20.96
N PHE A 282 -4.33 9.89 -20.58
CA PHE A 282 -3.12 9.61 -21.32
C PHE A 282 -2.33 8.53 -20.63
N LYS A 283 -1.86 7.53 -21.38
CA LYS A 283 -1.01 6.44 -20.90
C LYS A 283 0.31 6.49 -21.64
N ILE A 284 1.40 6.64 -20.90
CA ILE A 284 2.74 6.76 -21.45
C ILE A 284 3.57 5.57 -20.97
N TYR A 285 4.06 4.78 -21.92
CA TYR A 285 5.03 3.73 -21.64
C TYR A 285 6.41 4.28 -21.91
N SER A 286 7.30 4.29 -20.92
CA SER A 286 8.62 4.90 -21.10
C SER A 286 9.68 4.34 -20.15
N ASN A 287 10.95 4.51 -20.59
CA ASN A 287 12.14 4.56 -19.78
C ASN A 287 12.97 5.77 -20.17
N GLY A 288 14.09 6.00 -19.48
CA GLY A 288 14.89 7.24 -19.67
C GLY A 288 14.17 8.46 -19.10
N ARG A 289 14.56 9.62 -19.55
CA ARG A 289 13.94 10.88 -19.14
C ARG A 289 12.82 11.24 -20.11
N ILE A 290 11.68 11.63 -19.54
CA ILE A 290 10.55 12.16 -20.27
C ILE A 290 10.03 13.42 -19.59
N LYS A 291 9.65 14.41 -20.40
CA LYS A 291 8.94 15.59 -19.95
C LYS A 291 7.83 15.93 -20.93
N MET A 292 6.63 16.15 -20.41
CA MET A 292 5.46 16.52 -21.22
C MET A 292 4.83 17.79 -20.68
N TRP A 293 4.58 18.72 -21.55
CA TRP A 293 3.81 19.93 -21.30
C TRP A 293 2.49 19.85 -22.08
N LEU A 294 1.43 20.27 -21.45
CA LEU A 294 0.12 20.46 -22.05
C LEU A 294 -0.43 21.79 -21.59
N ASP A 295 -0.82 22.65 -22.54
CA ASP A 295 -1.29 24.01 -22.26
C ASP A 295 -0.30 24.84 -21.41
N GLY A 296 0.99 24.71 -21.70
CA GLY A 296 2.08 25.37 -20.97
C GLY A 296 2.39 24.80 -19.57
N LYS A 297 1.59 23.86 -19.07
CA LYS A 297 1.80 23.21 -17.77
C LYS A 297 2.57 21.91 -17.92
N VAL A 298 3.54 21.65 -17.02
CA VAL A 298 4.23 20.36 -16.95
C VAL A 298 3.24 19.35 -16.35
N VAL A 299 2.84 18.39 -17.18
CA VAL A 299 1.94 17.29 -16.76
C VAL A 299 2.68 15.99 -16.46
N MET A 300 3.94 15.90 -16.90
CA MET A 300 4.85 14.81 -16.58
C MET A 300 6.30 15.27 -16.63
N ASP A 301 7.11 14.86 -15.65
CA ASP A 301 8.57 15.04 -15.60
C ASP A 301 9.16 13.94 -14.73
N HIS A 302 9.80 12.94 -15.37
CA HIS A 302 10.46 11.88 -14.65
C HIS A 302 11.68 11.32 -15.40
N TRP A 303 12.53 10.64 -14.64
CA TRP A 303 13.52 9.70 -15.15
C TRP A 303 13.25 8.31 -14.62
N ARG A 304 13.41 7.30 -15.48
CA ARG A 304 13.26 5.89 -15.13
C ARG A 304 14.40 5.07 -15.75
N GLN A 305 14.87 4.08 -15.02
CA GLN A 305 15.94 3.19 -15.48
C GLN A 305 15.58 2.45 -16.77
N ASN A 306 16.57 2.27 -17.64
CA ASN A 306 16.38 1.72 -18.98
C ASN A 306 15.98 0.23 -19.01
N TRP A 307 16.23 -0.52 -17.93
CA TRP A 307 15.90 -1.94 -17.84
C TRP A 307 14.50 -2.21 -17.25
N LEU A 308 13.82 -1.19 -16.74
CA LEU A 308 12.45 -1.29 -16.18
C LEU A 308 11.56 -0.20 -16.78
N PRO A 309 11.20 -0.26 -18.08
CA PRO A 309 10.20 0.62 -18.65
C PRO A 309 8.82 0.34 -18.01
N GLU A 310 8.03 1.38 -17.82
CA GLU A 310 6.75 1.32 -17.12
C GLU A 310 5.73 2.29 -17.69
N PHE A 311 4.49 2.12 -17.30
CA PHE A 311 3.42 3.04 -17.63
C PHE A 311 3.26 4.13 -16.57
N ASP A 312 3.10 5.37 -17.06
CA ASP A 312 2.49 6.46 -16.31
C ASP A 312 1.10 6.77 -16.89
N GLN A 313 0.20 7.22 -16.04
CA GLN A 313 -1.14 7.65 -16.46
C GLN A 313 -1.42 9.04 -15.90
N ILE A 314 -1.93 9.90 -16.76
CA ILE A 314 -2.43 11.23 -16.36
C ILE A 314 -3.86 11.39 -16.86
N LYS A 315 -4.68 12.06 -16.06
CA LYS A 315 -6.05 12.40 -16.39
C LYS A 315 -6.16 13.93 -16.52
N VAL A 316 -6.64 14.40 -17.65
CA VAL A 316 -6.75 15.83 -17.94
C VAL A 316 -8.12 16.14 -18.50
N ARG A 317 -8.77 17.16 -17.96
CA ARG A 317 -10.02 17.66 -18.50
C ARG A 317 -9.76 18.56 -19.70
N LEU A 318 -10.33 18.19 -20.85
CA LEU A 318 -10.21 18.97 -22.10
C LEU A 318 -11.60 19.36 -22.59
N GLU A 319 -11.67 20.42 -23.40
CA GLU A 319 -12.88 20.96 -24.00
C GLU A 319 -12.90 20.73 -25.50
N ALA A 320 -14.04 20.30 -26.05
CA ALA A 320 -14.20 20.00 -27.46
C ALA A 320 -13.81 21.16 -28.37
N GLY A 321 -12.98 20.88 -29.38
CA GLY A 321 -12.55 21.84 -30.39
C GLY A 321 -11.54 22.87 -29.88
N HIS A 322 -11.11 22.81 -28.60
CA HIS A 322 -10.04 23.67 -28.08
C HIS A 322 -8.68 23.13 -28.50
N HIS A 323 -7.77 24.05 -28.85
CA HIS A 323 -6.39 23.77 -29.25
C HIS A 323 -5.48 23.88 -28.02
N TYR A 324 -4.87 22.79 -27.61
CA TYR A 324 -3.96 22.71 -26.46
C TYR A 324 -2.52 22.58 -26.95
N PRO A 325 -1.65 23.60 -26.77
CA PRO A 325 -0.23 23.43 -27.04
C PRO A 325 0.33 22.21 -26.30
N VAL A 326 0.97 21.31 -27.03
CA VAL A 326 1.59 20.11 -26.49
C VAL A 326 3.04 20.03 -26.89
N ARG A 327 3.91 19.71 -25.93
CA ARG A 327 5.33 19.43 -26.16
C ARG A 327 5.73 18.22 -25.35
N ILE A 328 6.41 17.29 -25.97
CA ILE A 328 6.92 16.07 -25.32
C ILE A 328 8.39 15.95 -25.68
N GLU A 329 9.23 15.72 -24.68
CA GLU A 329 10.67 15.48 -24.86
C GLU A 329 11.05 14.17 -24.18
N SER A 330 11.82 13.36 -24.88
CA SER A 330 12.30 12.07 -24.37
C SER A 330 13.74 11.82 -24.78
N GLY A 331 14.56 11.30 -23.89
CA GLY A 331 15.97 11.03 -24.14
C GLY A 331 16.78 10.79 -22.87
N GLY A 332 18.08 11.08 -22.97
CA GLY A 332 18.98 11.13 -21.81
C GLY A 332 19.54 9.80 -21.33
N ASP A 333 19.27 8.69 -22.03
CA ASP A 333 19.82 7.37 -21.73
C ASP A 333 20.26 6.61 -22.99
N GLU A 334 21.15 5.62 -22.82
CA GLU A 334 21.67 4.78 -23.91
C GLU A 334 20.56 3.97 -24.62
N ARG A 335 19.48 3.65 -23.91
CA ARG A 335 18.29 2.98 -24.44
C ARG A 335 17.07 3.72 -23.92
N THR A 336 16.34 4.35 -24.81
CA THR A 336 15.11 5.07 -24.46
C THR A 336 13.96 4.51 -25.28
N THR A 337 12.85 4.27 -24.62
CA THR A 337 11.59 3.89 -25.23
C THR A 337 10.52 4.85 -24.74
N MET A 338 9.64 5.29 -25.64
CA MET A 338 8.48 6.10 -25.30
C MET A 338 7.34 5.79 -26.28
N GLU A 339 6.14 5.64 -25.74
CA GLU A 339 4.90 5.53 -26.49
C GLU A 339 3.79 6.24 -25.74
N LEU A 340 3.11 7.17 -26.39
CA LEU A 340 1.93 7.86 -25.88
C LEU A 340 0.67 7.32 -26.52
N THR A 341 -0.26 6.91 -25.70
CA THR A 341 -1.62 6.51 -26.08
C THR A 341 -2.63 7.27 -25.23
N TRP A 342 -3.87 7.32 -25.69
CA TRP A 342 -4.93 7.99 -24.95
C TRP A 342 -6.27 7.25 -24.97
N LYS A 343 -7.16 7.72 -24.11
CA LYS A 343 -8.61 7.42 -24.13
C LYS A 343 -9.42 8.69 -24.04
N THR A 344 -10.47 8.76 -24.84
CA THR A 344 -11.52 9.78 -24.70
C THR A 344 -12.34 9.55 -23.43
N PRO A 345 -13.05 10.56 -22.93
CA PRO A 345 -13.87 10.45 -21.72
C PRO A 345 -14.78 9.23 -21.74
N ASP A 346 -14.92 8.56 -20.61
CA ASP A 346 -15.89 7.48 -20.42
C ASP A 346 -17.26 8.10 -20.08
N PRO A 347 -18.27 7.98 -20.96
CA PRO A 347 -19.60 8.55 -20.69
C PRO A 347 -20.34 7.82 -19.55
N ILE A 348 -19.92 6.60 -19.20
CA ILE A 348 -20.58 5.72 -18.21
C ILE A 348 -19.90 5.83 -16.85
N GLN A 349 -18.66 6.32 -16.78
CA GLN A 349 -17.83 6.33 -15.58
C GLN A 349 -17.74 4.95 -14.93
N ASN A 350 -17.30 3.96 -15.70
CA ASN A 350 -17.28 2.56 -15.33
C ASN A 350 -16.55 2.31 -14.01
N THR A 351 -17.25 1.67 -13.06
CA THR A 351 -16.64 1.01 -11.90
C THR A 351 -16.83 -0.50 -12.10
N SER A 352 -15.81 -1.17 -12.61
CA SER A 352 -15.90 -2.60 -12.90
C SER A 352 -14.59 -3.32 -12.57
N LEU A 353 -14.73 -4.62 -12.26
CA LEU A 353 -13.62 -5.57 -12.22
C LEU A 353 -13.90 -6.66 -13.26
N TRP A 354 -12.92 -6.88 -14.12
CA TRP A 354 -12.93 -7.90 -15.15
C TRP A 354 -11.70 -8.78 -15.01
N SER A 355 -11.88 -10.09 -15.01
CA SER A 355 -10.76 -11.05 -14.95
C SER A 355 -10.71 -11.92 -16.20
N ASP A 356 -9.49 -12.14 -16.66
CA ASP A 356 -9.16 -12.91 -17.86
C ASP A 356 -9.58 -14.38 -17.75
N VAL A 357 -9.44 -14.97 -16.57
CA VAL A 357 -9.78 -16.37 -16.31
C VAL A 357 -10.59 -16.50 -15.02
N GLY A 358 -11.75 -17.15 -15.13
CA GLY A 358 -12.60 -17.47 -13.98
C GLY A 358 -13.58 -18.59 -14.27
N SER A 359 -14.10 -19.25 -13.24
CA SER A 359 -15.21 -20.20 -13.34
C SER A 359 -16.54 -19.58 -12.92
N GLY A 360 -16.53 -18.32 -12.55
CA GLY A 360 -17.66 -17.52 -12.10
C GLY A 360 -17.20 -16.23 -11.43
N VAL A 361 -18.14 -15.34 -11.17
CA VAL A 361 -17.92 -14.10 -10.39
C VAL A 361 -17.93 -14.44 -8.91
N ASP A 362 -16.98 -13.93 -8.15
CA ASP A 362 -16.84 -14.15 -6.72
C ASP A 362 -16.26 -12.92 -6.03
N TYR A 363 -17.04 -12.27 -5.17
CA TYR A 363 -16.56 -11.15 -4.39
C TYR A 363 -17.20 -11.07 -3.01
N TYR A 364 -16.51 -10.41 -2.09
CA TYR A 364 -16.99 -10.13 -0.74
C TYR A 364 -17.28 -8.64 -0.62
N PHE A 365 -18.51 -8.30 -0.21
CA PHE A 365 -18.89 -6.96 0.20
C PHE A 365 -18.68 -6.82 1.70
N ILE A 366 -17.96 -5.76 2.10
CA ILE A 366 -17.56 -5.50 3.49
C ILE A 366 -18.03 -4.10 3.86
N TYR A 367 -18.89 -3.98 4.88
CA TYR A 367 -19.40 -2.69 5.34
C TYR A 367 -18.71 -2.20 6.61
N GLY A 368 -18.34 -0.88 6.65
CA GLY A 368 -17.73 -0.26 7.83
C GLY A 368 -18.74 0.26 8.88
N PRO A 369 -19.36 1.47 8.79
CA PRO A 369 -19.16 2.55 7.81
C PRO A 369 -17.81 3.28 7.91
N ALA A 370 -17.07 3.15 9.02
CA ALA A 370 -15.70 3.66 9.11
C ALA A 370 -14.72 2.77 8.34
N LEU A 371 -13.74 3.36 7.67
CA LEU A 371 -12.78 2.64 6.84
C LEU A 371 -11.93 1.65 7.66
N ASP A 372 -11.61 1.96 8.91
CA ASP A 372 -10.96 0.99 9.82
C ASP A 372 -11.79 -0.29 10.00
N LYS A 373 -13.14 -0.19 10.00
CA LYS A 373 -14.01 -1.36 10.11
C LYS A 373 -14.08 -2.15 8.81
N VAL A 374 -13.90 -1.49 7.65
CA VAL A 374 -13.72 -2.17 6.36
C VAL A 374 -12.45 -3.00 6.38
N ILE A 375 -11.32 -2.41 6.79
CA ILE A 375 -10.02 -3.10 6.87
C ILE A 375 -10.06 -4.25 7.91
N ALA A 376 -10.66 -4.02 9.07
CA ALA A 376 -10.86 -5.07 10.07
C ALA A 376 -11.76 -6.21 9.54
N GLY A 377 -12.80 -5.90 8.77
CA GLY A 377 -13.65 -6.88 8.09
C GLY A 377 -12.86 -7.70 7.06
N TYR A 378 -12.04 -7.05 6.24
CA TYR A 378 -11.12 -7.71 5.30
C TYR A 378 -10.18 -8.68 6.05
N ARG A 379 -9.52 -8.22 7.13
CA ARG A 379 -8.61 -9.07 7.91
C ARG A 379 -9.32 -10.21 8.66
N SER A 380 -10.59 -10.02 9.01
CA SER A 380 -11.40 -11.13 9.57
C SER A 380 -11.67 -12.24 8.56
N LEU A 381 -11.75 -11.89 7.27
CA LEU A 381 -11.90 -12.84 6.16
C LEU A 381 -10.57 -13.50 5.78
N THR A 382 -9.51 -12.70 5.67
CA THR A 382 -8.25 -13.09 5.04
C THR A 382 -7.14 -13.43 6.04
N GLY A 383 -7.42 -13.34 7.34
CA GLY A 383 -6.48 -13.57 8.44
C GLY A 383 -5.83 -12.29 8.97
N GLN A 384 -5.64 -12.25 10.28
CA GLN A 384 -4.98 -11.14 10.97
C GLN A 384 -3.48 -11.12 10.69
N ALA A 385 -2.89 -9.92 10.68
CA ALA A 385 -1.44 -9.79 10.66
C ALA A 385 -0.87 -10.15 12.05
N PRO A 386 0.09 -11.08 12.17
CA PRO A 386 0.73 -11.36 13.44
C PRO A 386 1.63 -10.20 13.88
N MET A 387 1.92 -10.11 15.19
CA MET A 387 2.96 -9.22 15.70
C MET A 387 4.30 -9.59 15.06
N MET A 388 4.95 -8.63 14.44
CA MET A 388 6.33 -8.77 13.99
C MET A 388 7.30 -8.67 15.17
N PRO A 389 8.54 -9.18 15.07
CA PRO A 389 9.55 -8.92 16.09
C PRO A 389 9.73 -7.40 16.27
N GLU A 390 9.93 -6.95 17.51
CA GLU A 390 9.99 -5.51 17.83
C GLU A 390 11.14 -4.81 17.06
N TRP A 391 12.28 -5.47 16.90
CA TRP A 391 13.42 -4.98 16.15
C TRP A 391 13.14 -4.71 14.65
N ALA A 392 12.07 -5.33 14.09
CA ALA A 392 11.65 -5.02 12.72
C ALA A 392 11.13 -3.58 12.55
N PHE A 393 10.75 -2.91 13.63
CA PHE A 393 10.30 -1.51 13.61
C PHE A 393 11.43 -0.48 13.78
N GLY A 394 12.66 -0.93 14.12
CA GLY A 394 13.88 -0.13 14.09
C GLY A 394 14.43 0.06 12.66
N LEU A 395 15.65 0.58 12.56
CA LEU A 395 16.32 0.81 11.28
C LEU A 395 16.91 -0.47 10.69
N TRP A 396 16.70 -0.68 9.38
CA TRP A 396 17.39 -1.70 8.60
C TRP A 396 18.39 -1.02 7.67
N GLN A 397 19.66 -1.38 7.85
CA GLN A 397 20.72 -0.96 6.94
C GLN A 397 20.89 -1.99 5.84
N SER A 398 20.69 -1.57 4.62
CA SER A 398 20.79 -2.39 3.43
C SER A 398 21.45 -1.62 2.29
N ARG A 399 22.03 -2.33 1.37
CA ARG A 399 22.44 -1.87 0.05
C ARG A 399 22.65 -3.06 -0.87
N GLN A 400 22.63 -2.87 -2.16
CA GLN A 400 23.09 -3.83 -3.16
C GLN A 400 24.57 -3.59 -3.41
N ARG A 401 25.48 -4.35 -2.80
CA ARG A 401 25.38 -5.31 -1.73
C ARG A 401 26.62 -5.21 -0.84
N TYR A 402 26.60 -5.88 0.30
CA TYR A 402 27.81 -6.16 1.07
C TYR A 402 28.50 -7.37 0.44
N GLU A 403 29.70 -7.15 -0.12
CA GLU A 403 30.40 -8.18 -0.90
C GLU A 403 31.01 -9.29 -0.03
N THR A 404 31.33 -8.98 1.22
CA THR A 404 31.99 -9.93 2.14
C THR A 404 31.38 -9.84 3.54
N SER A 405 31.54 -10.92 4.30
CA SER A 405 31.20 -10.95 5.73
C SER A 405 31.89 -9.82 6.54
N THR A 406 33.14 -9.54 6.24
CA THR A 406 33.92 -8.47 6.90
C THR A 406 33.26 -7.11 6.66
N GLN A 407 32.84 -6.83 5.43
CA GLN A 407 32.26 -5.54 5.07
C GLN A 407 30.98 -5.23 5.87
N SER A 408 30.08 -6.22 6.00
CA SER A 408 28.86 -6.04 6.79
C SER A 408 29.14 -5.88 8.29
N VAL A 409 30.11 -6.62 8.82
CA VAL A 409 30.56 -6.49 10.22
C VAL A 409 31.13 -5.09 10.50
N GLU A 410 32.00 -4.58 9.61
CA GLU A 410 32.58 -3.25 9.76
C GLU A 410 31.51 -2.13 9.75
N VAL A 411 30.47 -2.26 8.92
CA VAL A 411 29.35 -1.33 8.93
C VAL A 411 28.62 -1.34 10.26
N VAL A 412 28.33 -2.53 10.83
CA VAL A 412 27.67 -2.65 12.14
C VAL A 412 28.54 -2.07 13.26
N LYS A 413 29.85 -2.37 13.25
CA LYS A 413 30.81 -1.78 14.19
C LYS A 413 30.82 -0.25 14.10
N GLU A 414 30.71 0.29 12.89
CA GLU A 414 30.69 1.74 12.68
C GLU A 414 29.42 2.39 13.23
N TYR A 415 28.23 1.77 13.08
CA TYR A 415 27.01 2.20 13.77
C TYR A 415 27.19 2.25 15.28
N ARG A 416 27.73 1.16 15.87
CA ARG A 416 27.97 1.10 17.33
C ARG A 416 29.02 2.11 17.81
N ARG A 417 30.12 2.29 17.05
CA ARG A 417 31.16 3.29 17.35
C ARG A 417 30.61 4.72 17.39
N ARG A 418 29.66 5.01 16.51
CA ARG A 418 29.01 6.32 16.41
C ARG A 418 27.83 6.46 17.36
N ALA A 419 27.49 5.41 18.12
CA ALA A 419 26.30 5.32 18.96
C ALA A 419 24.98 5.59 18.21
N LEU A 420 24.93 5.26 16.91
CA LEU A 420 23.71 5.41 16.09
C LEU A 420 22.77 4.23 16.31
N PRO A 421 21.46 4.47 16.42
CA PRO A 421 20.46 3.41 16.48
C PRO A 421 20.49 2.51 15.25
N PHE A 422 20.31 1.19 15.46
CA PHE A 422 20.35 0.25 14.35
C PHE A 422 20.02 -1.17 14.84
N ASP A 423 19.15 -1.90 14.13
CA ASP A 423 18.73 -3.25 14.51
C ASP A 423 19.08 -4.34 13.51
N ASN A 424 19.01 -4.11 12.21
CA ASN A 424 19.06 -5.17 11.21
C ASN A 424 19.98 -4.84 10.05
N ILE A 425 21.00 -5.69 9.82
CA ILE A 425 21.82 -5.67 8.60
C ILE A 425 21.23 -6.62 7.56
N VAL A 426 21.13 -6.17 6.32
CA VAL A 426 20.55 -6.96 5.24
C VAL A 426 21.63 -7.45 4.30
N GLN A 427 21.73 -8.78 4.18
CA GLN A 427 22.58 -9.41 3.17
C GLN A 427 21.76 -9.67 1.90
N ASP A 428 22.06 -8.90 0.89
CA ASP A 428 21.41 -8.97 -0.42
C ASP A 428 21.92 -10.16 -1.26
N TRP A 429 21.33 -10.34 -2.44
CA TRP A 429 21.60 -11.45 -3.37
C TRP A 429 23.08 -11.61 -3.74
N GLN A 430 23.41 -12.74 -4.40
CA GLN A 430 24.75 -13.09 -4.85
C GLN A 430 25.80 -13.26 -3.71
N TYR A 431 25.34 -13.66 -2.48
CA TYR A 431 26.28 -14.15 -1.45
C TYR A 431 26.89 -15.53 -1.79
N TRP A 432 26.36 -16.20 -2.81
CA TRP A 432 26.84 -17.44 -3.42
C TRP A 432 27.87 -17.21 -4.51
N THR A 433 28.52 -18.30 -5.02
CA THR A 433 29.36 -18.23 -6.22
C THR A 433 28.51 -17.89 -7.46
N PRO A 434 29.05 -17.23 -8.50
CA PRO A 434 28.26 -16.65 -9.61
C PRO A 434 27.26 -17.60 -10.30
N ASN A 435 27.61 -18.88 -10.43
CA ASN A 435 26.79 -19.90 -11.08
C ASN A 435 25.90 -20.72 -10.11
N ALA A 436 25.66 -20.23 -8.88
CA ALA A 436 25.06 -21.04 -7.82
C ALA A 436 23.78 -20.39 -7.24
N TRP A 437 23.02 -19.63 -8.01
CA TRP A 437 21.75 -19.08 -7.58
C TRP A 437 20.78 -20.22 -7.17
N GLY A 438 20.11 -20.06 -6.03
CA GLY A 438 19.23 -21.10 -5.46
C GLY A 438 19.93 -22.18 -4.64
N SER A 439 21.27 -22.23 -4.64
CA SER A 439 22.03 -23.15 -3.78
C SER A 439 21.91 -22.82 -2.29
N HIS A 440 21.64 -21.56 -1.96
CA HIS A 440 21.67 -20.99 -0.61
C HIS A 440 23.01 -21.19 0.12
N GLN A 441 24.08 -21.49 -0.61
CA GLN A 441 25.43 -21.70 -0.05
C GLN A 441 26.23 -20.41 -0.14
N PHE A 442 26.88 -20.04 0.94
CA PHE A 442 27.80 -18.90 0.96
C PHE A 442 29.05 -19.18 0.13
N ASP A 443 29.51 -18.18 -0.61
CA ASP A 443 30.81 -18.23 -1.28
C ASP A 443 31.94 -18.31 -0.23
N PRO A 444 32.72 -19.42 -0.18
CA PRO A 444 33.69 -19.64 0.90
C PRO A 444 34.86 -18.63 0.88
N LYS A 445 35.09 -17.91 -0.22
CA LYS A 445 36.11 -16.85 -0.29
C LYS A 445 35.59 -15.54 0.37
N ARG A 446 34.35 -15.24 0.18
CA ARG A 446 33.72 -14.00 0.66
C ARG A 446 33.12 -14.15 2.05
N PHE A 447 32.66 -15.34 2.39
CA PHE A 447 32.06 -15.70 3.67
C PHE A 447 32.70 -16.99 4.18
N PRO A 448 33.98 -16.95 4.63
CA PRO A 448 34.72 -18.17 4.98
C PRO A 448 34.17 -18.89 6.22
N ASP A 449 33.57 -18.19 7.15
CA ASP A 449 32.89 -18.73 8.34
C ASP A 449 31.52 -18.06 8.54
N PRO A 450 30.48 -18.53 7.87
CA PRO A 450 29.15 -17.92 8.02
C PRO A 450 28.57 -18.00 9.44
N VAL A 451 28.90 -19.05 10.19
CA VAL A 451 28.42 -19.20 11.57
C VAL A 451 29.14 -18.22 12.50
N GLY A 452 30.46 -18.07 12.37
CA GLY A 452 31.22 -17.06 13.11
C GLY A 452 30.80 -15.65 12.78
N TRP A 453 30.57 -15.35 11.50
CA TRP A 453 30.03 -14.08 11.02
C TRP A 453 28.70 -13.71 11.68
N LEU A 454 27.72 -14.63 11.67
CA LEU A 454 26.42 -14.40 12.31
C LEU A 454 26.53 -14.21 13.82
N LYS A 455 27.38 -15.03 14.49
CA LYS A 455 27.64 -14.85 15.92
C LYS A 455 28.27 -13.47 16.25
N GLU A 456 29.17 -12.97 15.42
CA GLU A 456 29.79 -11.66 15.60
C GLU A 456 28.74 -10.53 15.45
N LEU A 457 27.88 -10.60 14.42
CA LEU A 457 26.79 -9.64 14.23
C LEU A 457 25.80 -9.67 15.40
N HIS A 458 25.38 -10.86 15.86
CA HIS A 458 24.51 -10.99 17.03
C HIS A 458 25.18 -10.47 18.32
N ALA A 459 26.49 -10.67 18.48
CA ALA A 459 27.23 -10.12 19.62
C ALA A 459 27.29 -8.58 19.59
N LEU A 460 27.17 -7.98 18.41
CA LEU A 460 27.00 -6.54 18.21
C LEU A 460 25.53 -6.10 18.29
N HIS A 461 24.62 -6.97 18.72
CA HIS A 461 23.18 -6.74 18.80
C HIS A 461 22.55 -6.33 17.45
N ALA A 462 23.00 -6.93 16.35
CA ALA A 462 22.43 -6.77 15.03
C ALA A 462 21.75 -8.06 14.57
N HIS A 463 20.49 -7.96 14.14
CA HIS A 463 19.80 -9.05 13.44
C HIS A 463 20.24 -9.11 11.98
N VAL A 464 20.05 -10.27 11.34
CA VAL A 464 20.46 -10.50 9.95
C VAL A 464 19.27 -10.96 9.12
N MET A 465 18.86 -10.13 8.17
CA MET A 465 17.96 -10.50 7.08
C MET A 465 18.79 -10.93 5.87
N ILE A 466 18.35 -11.97 5.15
CA ILE A 466 19.03 -12.44 3.95
C ILE A 466 18.08 -12.58 2.77
N SER A 467 18.58 -12.25 1.57
CA SER A 467 17.83 -12.38 0.32
C SER A 467 17.69 -13.86 -0.07
N VAL A 468 16.46 -14.30 -0.30
CA VAL A 468 16.10 -15.62 -0.82
C VAL A 468 15.12 -15.47 -1.97
N TRP A 469 15.44 -16.06 -3.10
CA TRP A 469 14.60 -16.06 -4.29
C TRP A 469 14.03 -17.45 -4.52
N GLY A 470 12.85 -17.53 -5.10
CA GLY A 470 12.29 -18.79 -5.60
C GLY A 470 12.98 -19.33 -6.87
N LYS A 471 14.12 -18.76 -7.25
CA LYS A 471 14.88 -18.98 -8.49
C LYS A 471 16.00 -19.97 -8.29
N PHE A 472 16.20 -20.86 -9.26
CA PHE A 472 17.22 -21.89 -9.24
C PHE A 472 17.99 -21.92 -10.55
N TYR A 473 19.33 -21.96 -10.46
CA TYR A 473 20.22 -22.23 -11.59
C TYR A 473 20.41 -23.74 -11.80
N THR A 474 20.41 -24.16 -13.07
CA THR A 474 20.75 -25.53 -13.47
C THR A 474 22.12 -25.92 -12.93
N GLY A 475 22.26 -27.18 -12.50
CA GLY A 475 23.52 -27.74 -11.97
C GLY A 475 23.77 -27.43 -10.51
N THR A 476 22.87 -26.82 -9.77
CA THR A 476 22.95 -26.75 -8.29
C THR A 476 22.25 -27.97 -7.65
N ALA A 477 22.74 -28.45 -6.53
CA ALA A 477 22.14 -29.61 -5.84
C ALA A 477 20.66 -29.34 -5.44
N ASN A 478 20.32 -28.11 -5.12
CA ASN A 478 18.96 -27.73 -4.81
C ASN A 478 18.05 -27.76 -6.06
N PHE A 479 18.57 -27.31 -7.21
CA PHE A 479 17.90 -27.46 -8.50
C PHE A 479 17.61 -28.94 -8.79
N ASP A 480 18.64 -29.78 -8.72
CA ASP A 480 18.54 -31.24 -9.02
C ASP A 480 17.48 -31.92 -8.12
N ALA A 481 17.42 -31.53 -6.84
CA ALA A 481 16.40 -32.03 -5.91
C ALA A 481 14.98 -31.59 -6.28
N MET A 482 14.80 -30.33 -6.63
CA MET A 482 13.52 -29.77 -7.09
C MET A 482 13.08 -30.37 -8.42
N GLU A 483 14.02 -30.47 -9.38
CA GLU A 483 13.79 -31.05 -10.71
C GLU A 483 13.35 -32.51 -10.62
N LYS A 484 14.11 -33.34 -9.84
CA LYS A 484 13.78 -34.74 -9.60
C LYS A 484 12.39 -34.92 -8.98
N ALA A 485 11.94 -33.96 -8.17
CA ALA A 485 10.61 -33.98 -7.56
C ALA A 485 9.50 -33.44 -8.48
N GLY A 486 9.84 -32.88 -9.63
CA GLY A 486 8.88 -32.27 -10.56
C GLY A 486 8.31 -30.94 -10.05
N PHE A 487 9.08 -30.18 -9.30
CA PHE A 487 8.64 -28.96 -8.61
C PHE A 487 9.07 -27.65 -9.29
N LEU A 488 9.77 -27.76 -10.45
CA LEU A 488 10.25 -26.60 -11.20
C LEU A 488 9.42 -26.37 -12.46
N TYR A 489 9.20 -25.10 -12.80
CA TYR A 489 8.61 -24.73 -14.07
C TYR A 489 9.53 -25.10 -15.22
N GLN A 490 9.00 -25.76 -16.25
CA GLN A 490 9.79 -26.38 -17.32
C GLN A 490 9.92 -25.53 -18.59
N PRO A 491 9.00 -24.63 -18.96
CA PRO A 491 9.08 -23.96 -20.25
C PRO A 491 10.38 -23.17 -20.46
N ASN A 492 10.81 -22.34 -19.49
CA ASN A 492 12.08 -21.60 -19.58
C ASN A 492 13.30 -22.51 -19.86
N LEU A 493 13.34 -23.67 -19.21
CA LEU A 493 14.45 -24.61 -19.36
C LEU A 493 14.45 -25.26 -20.76
N LYS A 494 13.28 -25.58 -21.29
CA LYS A 494 13.11 -26.19 -22.62
C LYS A 494 13.46 -25.21 -23.75
N GLU A 495 13.17 -23.93 -23.55
CA GLU A 495 13.49 -22.87 -24.49
C GLU A 495 14.99 -22.50 -24.46
N GLY A 496 15.71 -22.91 -23.45
CA GLY A 496 17.13 -22.64 -23.33
C GLY A 496 17.46 -21.18 -23.15
N ILE A 497 16.52 -20.37 -22.60
CA ILE A 497 16.73 -18.93 -22.40
C ILE A 497 17.58 -18.71 -21.15
N SER A 498 18.64 -17.91 -21.30
CA SER A 498 19.45 -17.47 -20.16
C SER A 498 18.86 -16.19 -19.54
N ASP A 499 19.06 -16.04 -18.25
CA ASP A 499 18.74 -14.80 -17.55
C ASP A 499 19.74 -13.66 -17.89
N TRP A 500 19.52 -12.48 -17.30
CA TRP A 500 20.35 -11.30 -17.54
C TRP A 500 21.82 -11.41 -17.06
N ILE A 501 22.15 -12.46 -16.27
CA ILE A 501 23.55 -12.79 -15.91
C ILE A 501 24.17 -13.79 -16.90
N GLY A 502 23.36 -14.51 -17.66
CA GLY A 502 23.79 -15.46 -18.67
C GLY A 502 23.65 -16.95 -18.27
N TYR A 503 22.88 -17.26 -17.24
CA TYR A 503 22.66 -18.63 -16.78
C TYR A 503 21.23 -19.12 -17.03
N HIS A 504 21.08 -20.41 -17.30
CA HIS A 504 19.76 -21.05 -17.38
C HIS A 504 19.15 -21.19 -15.98
N SER A 505 17.93 -20.71 -15.85
CA SER A 505 17.23 -20.68 -14.56
C SER A 505 15.76 -20.88 -14.70
N THR A 506 15.11 -21.25 -13.59
CA THR A 506 13.66 -21.26 -13.46
C THR A 506 13.27 -21.04 -12.00
N PHE A 507 11.95 -20.92 -11.75
CA PHE A 507 11.37 -20.80 -10.42
C PHE A 507 10.68 -22.12 -10.02
N TYR A 508 10.51 -22.32 -8.70
CA TYR A 508 9.74 -23.44 -8.20
C TYR A 508 8.24 -23.14 -8.19
N ASP A 509 7.41 -24.17 -8.32
CA ASP A 509 5.95 -24.05 -8.21
C ASP A 509 5.52 -23.84 -6.74
N ALA A 510 5.36 -22.58 -6.34
CA ALA A 510 4.91 -22.24 -4.99
C ALA A 510 3.46 -22.66 -4.69
N PHE A 511 2.66 -23.00 -5.70
CA PHE A 511 1.32 -23.55 -5.50
C PHE A 511 1.33 -24.99 -5.01
N ASN A 512 2.42 -25.72 -5.25
CA ASN A 512 2.60 -27.08 -4.79
C ASN A 512 3.04 -27.09 -3.31
N PRO A 513 2.25 -27.70 -2.38
CA PRO A 513 2.59 -27.73 -0.95
C PRO A 513 3.88 -28.49 -0.64
N ASP A 514 4.22 -29.51 -1.41
CA ASP A 514 5.45 -30.29 -1.17
C ASP A 514 6.68 -29.56 -1.74
N ALA A 515 6.53 -28.80 -2.82
CA ALA A 515 7.55 -27.89 -3.31
C ALA A 515 7.90 -26.81 -2.26
N ARG A 516 6.92 -26.20 -1.62
CA ARG A 516 7.12 -25.26 -0.51
C ARG A 516 7.87 -25.89 0.67
N LYS A 517 7.52 -27.14 1.04
CA LYS A 517 8.23 -27.86 2.10
C LYS A 517 9.69 -28.13 1.75
N LEU A 518 9.97 -28.55 0.51
CA LEU A 518 11.33 -28.78 0.03
C LEU A 518 12.13 -27.46 0.00
N PHE A 519 11.55 -26.40 -0.51
CA PHE A 519 12.17 -25.06 -0.52
C PHE A 519 12.53 -24.58 0.89
N TRP A 520 11.59 -24.68 1.84
CA TRP A 520 11.90 -24.39 3.24
C TRP A 520 13.00 -25.28 3.81
N SER A 521 12.98 -26.58 3.53
CA SER A 521 14.01 -27.51 4.01
C SER A 521 15.41 -27.10 3.55
N GLN A 522 15.55 -26.65 2.28
CA GLN A 522 16.81 -26.16 1.72
C GLN A 522 17.27 -24.88 2.44
N ILE A 523 16.37 -23.91 2.63
CA ILE A 523 16.63 -22.67 3.35
C ILE A 523 16.97 -22.93 4.83
N ASN A 524 16.20 -23.78 5.49
CA ASN A 524 16.44 -24.13 6.89
C ASN A 524 17.84 -24.71 7.08
N THR A 525 18.24 -25.68 6.24
CA THR A 525 19.55 -26.33 6.33
C THR A 525 20.70 -25.38 6.03
N ALA A 526 20.53 -24.53 5.01
CA ALA A 526 21.63 -23.70 4.52
C ALA A 526 21.77 -22.36 5.29
N LEU A 527 20.68 -21.80 5.79
CA LEU A 527 20.62 -20.43 6.33
C LEU A 527 20.07 -20.37 7.76
N PHE A 528 18.83 -20.81 7.99
CA PHE A 528 18.17 -20.64 9.29
C PHE A 528 18.88 -21.35 10.43
N SER A 529 19.35 -22.58 10.20
CA SER A 529 20.11 -23.34 11.21
C SER A 529 21.45 -22.71 11.59
N LYS A 530 21.97 -21.76 10.78
CA LYS A 530 23.20 -21.02 11.06
C LYS A 530 22.95 -19.74 11.88
N GLY A 531 21.69 -19.24 11.92
CA GLY A 531 21.34 -18.09 12.73
C GLY A 531 20.77 -16.90 11.96
N ILE A 532 20.32 -17.05 10.71
CA ILE A 532 19.58 -15.99 9.99
C ILE A 532 18.25 -15.73 10.71
N ASP A 533 17.88 -14.46 10.85
CA ASP A 533 16.74 -14.00 11.64
C ASP A 533 15.49 -13.71 10.78
N ALA A 534 15.67 -13.25 9.54
CA ALA A 534 14.57 -12.81 8.68
C ALA A 534 14.85 -13.05 7.19
N TRP A 535 13.79 -12.95 6.39
CA TRP A 535 13.77 -13.35 4.99
C TRP A 535 13.42 -12.17 4.08
N TRP A 536 14.28 -11.88 3.11
CA TRP A 536 13.99 -11.00 2.02
C TRP A 536 13.68 -11.81 0.77
N MET A 537 12.39 -11.93 0.46
CA MET A 537 11.89 -12.70 -0.67
C MET A 537 11.74 -11.77 -1.87
N ASP A 538 12.83 -11.51 -2.52
CA ASP A 538 12.88 -10.71 -3.73
C ASP A 538 12.37 -11.49 -4.95
N ALA A 539 11.97 -10.80 -6.00
CA ALA A 539 11.46 -11.35 -7.26
C ALA A 539 10.30 -12.33 -7.10
N SER A 540 9.43 -12.07 -6.14
CA SER A 540 8.32 -12.98 -5.77
C SER A 540 7.04 -12.78 -6.56
N GLU A 541 7.08 -12.08 -7.69
CA GLU A 541 5.99 -11.97 -8.68
C GLU A 541 5.70 -13.22 -9.55
N PRO A 542 6.57 -14.23 -9.90
CA PRO A 542 8.04 -14.32 -9.93
C PRO A 542 8.68 -13.61 -11.14
N ASP A 543 9.94 -13.19 -10.99
CA ASP A 543 10.72 -12.55 -12.08
C ASP A 543 11.29 -13.59 -13.05
N MET A 544 10.41 -14.14 -13.89
CA MET A 544 10.74 -15.11 -14.91
C MET A 544 11.45 -14.44 -16.10
N THR A 545 12.21 -15.24 -16.85
CA THR A 545 12.85 -14.73 -18.09
C THR A 545 11.82 -14.54 -19.22
N PRO A 546 11.83 -13.40 -19.98
CA PRO A 546 12.76 -12.28 -19.86
C PRO A 546 12.59 -11.50 -18.54
N SER A 547 13.61 -10.80 -18.09
CA SER A 547 13.55 -9.95 -16.88
C SER A 547 13.67 -8.47 -17.30
N PRO A 548 12.74 -7.60 -16.90
CA PRO A 548 11.49 -7.90 -16.18
C PRO A 548 10.52 -8.74 -17.02
N PRO A 549 9.70 -9.58 -16.38
CA PRO A 549 8.77 -10.44 -17.10
C PRO A 549 7.63 -9.62 -17.70
N THR A 550 7.14 -10.09 -18.86
CA THR A 550 5.84 -9.64 -19.38
C THR A 550 4.72 -10.51 -18.80
N LEU A 551 3.48 -10.03 -18.88
CA LEU A 551 2.31 -10.81 -18.48
C LEU A 551 2.24 -12.15 -19.27
N GLU A 552 2.55 -12.12 -20.57
CA GLU A 552 2.55 -13.32 -21.40
C GLU A 552 3.66 -14.29 -21.04
N ALA A 553 4.85 -13.78 -20.67
CA ALA A 553 5.93 -14.62 -20.14
C ALA A 553 5.53 -15.33 -18.84
N LEU A 554 4.84 -14.64 -17.91
CA LEU A 554 4.33 -15.27 -16.70
C LEU A 554 3.29 -16.37 -17.03
N ARG A 555 2.33 -16.10 -17.92
CA ARG A 555 1.33 -17.07 -18.34
C ARG A 555 1.96 -18.33 -18.97
N THR A 556 3.03 -18.14 -19.74
CA THR A 556 3.69 -19.24 -20.46
C THR A 556 4.66 -19.99 -19.56
N HIS A 557 5.54 -19.29 -18.89
CA HIS A 557 6.70 -19.88 -18.22
C HIS A 557 6.34 -20.47 -16.84
N MET A 558 5.29 -19.98 -16.18
CA MET A 558 4.79 -20.59 -14.94
C MET A 558 3.89 -21.82 -15.17
N ASN A 559 3.71 -22.25 -16.40
CA ASN A 559 2.74 -23.30 -16.75
C ASN A 559 3.36 -24.70 -16.83
N PRO A 560 2.68 -25.77 -16.32
CA PRO A 560 1.50 -25.72 -15.46
C PRO A 560 1.87 -25.50 -14.00
N THR A 561 0.92 -25.01 -13.20
CA THR A 561 1.03 -24.97 -11.75
C THR A 561 0.27 -26.12 -11.08
N ALA A 562 0.52 -26.42 -9.83
CA ALA A 562 -0.24 -27.41 -9.06
C ALA A 562 -1.72 -27.04 -8.86
N MET A 563 -2.11 -25.80 -9.12
CA MET A 563 -3.49 -25.33 -9.05
C MET A 563 -4.15 -25.12 -10.42
N GLY A 564 -3.51 -25.60 -11.49
CA GLY A 564 -3.99 -25.49 -12.88
C GLY A 564 -3.16 -24.52 -13.72
N PRO A 565 -3.73 -23.94 -14.79
CA PRO A 565 -3.01 -23.04 -15.68
C PRO A 565 -2.48 -21.80 -14.95
N ALA A 566 -1.31 -21.33 -15.35
CA ALA A 566 -0.72 -20.10 -14.80
C ALA A 566 -1.65 -18.89 -14.96
N SER A 567 -2.31 -18.76 -16.13
CA SER A 567 -3.28 -17.71 -16.41
C SER A 567 -4.38 -17.56 -15.33
N LYS A 568 -4.74 -18.66 -14.66
CA LYS A 568 -5.77 -18.68 -13.61
C LYS A 568 -5.28 -18.19 -12.25
N VAL A 569 -3.96 -18.31 -11.94
CA VAL A 569 -3.46 -18.21 -10.56
C VAL A 569 -2.26 -17.28 -10.38
N LEU A 570 -1.73 -16.69 -11.45
CA LEU A 570 -0.43 -16.00 -11.46
C LEU A 570 -0.27 -14.95 -10.34
N ASN A 571 -1.29 -14.16 -10.03
CA ASN A 571 -1.25 -13.14 -8.97
C ASN A 571 -1.12 -13.73 -7.55
N GLY A 572 -1.43 -15.02 -7.37
CA GLY A 572 -1.38 -15.69 -6.08
C GLY A 572 0.01 -16.19 -5.68
N TYR A 573 1.01 -16.16 -6.57
CA TYR A 573 2.34 -16.69 -6.30
C TYR A 573 2.98 -16.14 -5.02
N PRO A 574 3.03 -14.80 -4.78
CA PRO A 574 3.67 -14.24 -3.59
C PRO A 574 2.99 -14.66 -2.29
N LEU A 575 1.67 -14.84 -2.29
CA LEU A 575 0.93 -15.36 -1.13
C LEU A 575 1.38 -16.78 -0.78
N MET A 576 1.48 -17.66 -1.78
CA MET A 576 1.85 -19.06 -1.58
C MET A 576 3.33 -19.20 -1.21
N ASN A 577 4.20 -18.38 -1.77
CA ASN A 577 5.62 -18.32 -1.45
C ASN A 577 5.84 -17.88 0.01
N SER A 578 5.18 -16.78 0.45
CA SER A 578 5.22 -16.31 1.84
C SER A 578 4.65 -17.35 2.83
N MET A 579 3.55 -18.04 2.44
CA MET A 579 2.99 -19.15 3.22
C MET A 579 4.03 -20.24 3.49
N GLY A 580 4.82 -20.63 2.46
CA GLY A 580 5.83 -21.67 2.58
C GLY A 580 6.90 -21.34 3.63
N ILE A 581 7.42 -20.12 3.60
CA ILE A 581 8.44 -19.66 4.56
C ILE A 581 7.85 -19.53 5.96
N TYR A 582 6.69 -18.88 6.11
CA TYR A 582 6.04 -18.69 7.40
C TYR A 582 5.73 -20.02 8.11
N GLN A 583 5.05 -20.92 7.42
CA GLN A 583 4.71 -22.24 7.96
C GLN A 583 5.95 -23.09 8.22
N GLY A 584 6.94 -23.00 7.34
CA GLY A 584 8.19 -23.69 7.47
C GLY A 584 8.94 -23.28 8.74
N GLN A 585 9.18 -22.01 8.97
CA GLN A 585 9.85 -21.51 10.17
C GLN A 585 9.06 -21.83 11.45
N ARG A 586 7.73 -21.61 11.43
CA ARG A 586 6.84 -21.97 12.55
C ARG A 586 6.89 -23.44 12.90
N SER A 587 7.10 -24.33 11.94
CA SER A 587 7.21 -25.77 12.17
C SER A 587 8.49 -26.16 12.94
N VAL A 588 9.58 -25.40 12.75
CA VAL A 588 10.89 -25.65 13.35
C VAL A 588 11.07 -24.89 14.67
N LYS A 589 10.67 -23.61 14.69
CA LYS A 589 10.73 -22.76 15.89
C LYS A 589 9.39 -22.07 16.14
N PRO A 590 8.40 -22.77 16.68
CA PRO A 590 7.00 -22.29 16.77
C PRO A 590 6.80 -21.04 17.61
N ASN A 591 7.73 -20.73 18.51
CA ASN A 591 7.64 -19.56 19.38
C ASN A 591 8.40 -18.33 18.85
N GLN A 592 9.33 -18.48 17.90
CA GLN A 592 10.07 -17.36 17.33
C GLN A 592 9.23 -16.66 16.25
N ARG A 593 9.07 -15.34 16.35
CA ARG A 593 8.35 -14.57 15.33
C ARG A 593 9.05 -14.64 13.99
N VAL A 594 8.24 -14.82 12.95
CA VAL A 594 8.67 -14.77 11.55
C VAL A 594 8.64 -13.33 11.10
N PHE A 595 9.59 -12.95 10.24
CA PHE A 595 9.58 -11.69 9.53
C PHE A 595 10.00 -11.90 8.08
N ILE A 596 9.13 -11.48 7.16
CA ILE A 596 9.32 -11.60 5.72
C ILE A 596 9.18 -10.21 5.09
N LEU A 597 10.15 -9.83 4.27
CA LEU A 597 10.06 -8.75 3.30
C LEU A 597 9.90 -9.38 1.92
N THR A 598 8.83 -9.07 1.20
CA THR A 598 8.53 -9.66 -0.12
C THR A 598 8.25 -8.56 -1.15
N ARG A 599 8.79 -8.70 -2.40
CA ARG A 599 8.60 -7.67 -3.45
C ARG A 599 7.16 -7.58 -3.93
N SER A 600 6.44 -8.69 -3.89
CA SER A 600 5.02 -8.76 -4.25
C SER A 600 4.20 -9.35 -3.12
N ALA A 601 2.90 -9.04 -3.12
CA ALA A 601 1.93 -9.58 -2.18
C ALA A 601 0.57 -9.81 -2.88
N PHE A 602 -0.28 -10.60 -2.27
CA PHE A 602 -1.66 -10.76 -2.69
C PHE A 602 -2.58 -10.71 -1.48
N ALA A 603 -3.91 -10.63 -1.68
CA ALA A 603 -4.86 -10.61 -0.58
C ALA A 603 -4.62 -11.77 0.40
N GLY A 604 -4.48 -11.46 1.69
CA GLY A 604 -4.17 -12.43 2.74
C GLY A 604 -2.67 -12.58 3.07
N SER A 605 -1.74 -11.96 2.35
CA SER A 605 -0.30 -12.06 2.63
C SER A 605 0.07 -11.58 4.04
N GLN A 606 -0.69 -10.63 4.61
CA GLN A 606 -0.45 -10.13 5.96
C GLN A 606 -0.44 -11.22 7.04
N ARG A 607 -1.22 -12.30 6.88
CA ARG A 607 -1.30 -13.39 7.88
C ARG A 607 -0.03 -14.23 7.98
N TYR A 608 0.88 -14.06 7.03
CA TYR A 608 2.17 -14.76 6.98
C TYR A 608 3.35 -13.86 7.40
N ALA A 609 3.11 -12.83 8.20
CA ALA A 609 4.13 -11.87 8.64
C ALA A 609 4.90 -11.23 7.47
N ALA A 610 4.22 -11.01 6.36
CA ALA A 610 4.78 -10.43 5.16
C ALA A 610 4.61 -8.91 5.16
N ALA A 611 5.72 -8.21 4.99
CA ALA A 611 5.81 -6.80 4.64
C ALA A 611 6.23 -6.68 3.17
N THR A 612 5.94 -5.53 2.56
CA THR A 612 6.30 -5.25 1.16
C THR A 612 7.07 -3.93 1.06
N TRP A 613 7.83 -3.77 -0.01
CA TRP A 613 8.49 -2.50 -0.31
C TRP A 613 8.15 -2.01 -1.72
N SER A 614 8.62 -0.83 -2.03
CA SER A 614 8.36 -0.13 -3.30
C SER A 614 8.82 -0.84 -4.57
N GLY A 615 9.68 -1.88 -4.46
CA GLY A 615 10.42 -2.43 -5.60
C GLY A 615 11.58 -1.51 -6.04
N ASP A 616 12.10 -1.75 -7.24
CA ASP A 616 13.32 -1.12 -7.77
C ASP A 616 13.00 0.26 -8.38
N ILE A 617 12.69 1.23 -7.53
CA ILE A 617 12.32 2.59 -7.90
C ILE A 617 13.54 3.47 -8.19
N SER A 618 13.33 4.53 -8.98
CA SER A 618 14.39 5.50 -9.33
C SER A 618 14.75 6.44 -8.19
N SER A 619 16.02 6.83 -8.09
CA SER A 619 16.52 7.84 -7.15
C SER A 619 16.21 9.26 -7.64
N THR A 620 14.95 9.67 -7.61
CA THR A 620 14.46 10.97 -8.07
C THR A 620 13.41 11.58 -7.14
N TRP A 621 13.24 12.89 -7.19
CA TRP A 621 12.21 13.62 -6.45
C TRP A 621 10.79 13.18 -6.86
N THR A 622 10.57 12.92 -8.15
CA THR A 622 9.29 12.40 -8.64
C THR A 622 9.00 11.01 -8.09
N ALA A 623 10.00 10.13 -8.03
CA ALA A 623 9.82 8.82 -7.42
C ALA A 623 9.51 8.94 -5.91
N LEU A 624 10.21 9.80 -5.16
CA LEU A 624 9.88 10.07 -3.75
C LEU A 624 8.42 10.50 -3.58
N ARG A 625 7.96 11.47 -4.39
CA ARG A 625 6.56 11.94 -4.34
C ARG A 625 5.57 10.81 -4.57
N LYS A 626 5.83 9.95 -5.56
CA LYS A 626 4.98 8.79 -5.90
C LYS A 626 4.95 7.71 -4.81
N GLN A 627 5.96 7.65 -3.92
CA GLN A 627 5.96 6.66 -2.82
C GLN A 627 4.88 6.91 -1.78
N ILE A 628 4.46 8.16 -1.58
CA ILE A 628 3.43 8.49 -0.60
C ILE A 628 2.10 7.81 -0.99
N PRO A 629 1.48 8.10 -2.16
CA PRO A 629 0.25 7.42 -2.54
C PRO A 629 0.42 5.92 -2.79
N ALA A 630 1.61 5.45 -3.21
CA ALA A 630 1.88 4.02 -3.37
C ALA A 630 1.80 3.26 -2.04
N GLY A 631 2.44 3.77 -0.99
CA GLY A 631 2.37 3.21 0.37
C GLY A 631 0.96 3.30 0.97
N LEU A 632 0.27 4.42 0.78
CA LEU A 632 -1.12 4.62 1.23
C LEU A 632 -2.07 3.64 0.54
N GLY A 633 -2.00 3.51 -0.79
CA GLY A 633 -2.80 2.58 -1.57
C GLY A 633 -2.58 1.13 -1.14
N PHE A 634 -1.32 0.75 -0.85
CA PHE A 634 -0.99 -0.57 -0.33
C PHE A 634 -1.58 -0.81 1.07
N CYS A 635 -1.39 0.13 2.01
CA CYS A 635 -1.88 -0.03 3.39
C CYS A 635 -3.41 -0.06 3.47
N VAL A 636 -4.11 0.78 2.68
CA VAL A 636 -5.58 0.78 2.63
C VAL A 636 -6.14 -0.48 1.93
N SER A 637 -5.32 -1.20 1.16
CA SER A 637 -5.66 -2.52 0.63
C SER A 637 -5.63 -3.64 1.69
N GLY A 638 -5.43 -3.30 2.98
CA GLY A 638 -5.55 -4.23 4.10
C GLY A 638 -4.24 -4.88 4.56
N ILE A 639 -3.11 -4.68 3.87
CA ILE A 639 -1.79 -5.18 4.28
C ILE A 639 -1.04 -4.06 5.02
N PRO A 640 -0.75 -4.20 6.33
CA PRO A 640 -0.41 -3.06 7.19
C PRO A 640 1.06 -2.62 7.13
N TYR A 641 1.98 -3.47 6.65
CA TYR A 641 3.42 -3.25 6.77
C TYR A 641 4.07 -3.01 5.42
N TRP A 642 4.57 -1.80 5.25
CA TRP A 642 5.17 -1.30 4.02
C TRP A 642 6.41 -0.45 4.32
N THR A 643 7.33 -0.42 3.36
CA THR A 643 8.51 0.46 3.36
C THR A 643 8.86 0.85 1.92
N SER A 644 9.84 1.72 1.74
CA SER A 644 10.45 2.01 0.43
C SER A 644 11.96 1.82 0.48
N ASP A 645 12.58 1.73 -0.67
CA ASP A 645 14.01 1.90 -0.81
C ASP A 645 14.34 3.38 -0.62
N SER A 646 14.73 3.76 0.62
CA SER A 646 14.99 5.17 0.95
C SER A 646 16.19 5.68 0.17
N GLY A 647 15.98 6.75 -0.59
CA GLY A 647 16.90 7.31 -1.55
C GLY A 647 16.74 6.75 -2.97
N GLY A 648 15.81 5.81 -3.19
CA GLY A 648 15.62 5.10 -4.47
C GLY A 648 16.66 3.99 -4.69
N TYR A 649 16.26 2.96 -5.45
CA TYR A 649 17.16 1.83 -5.76
C TYR A 649 18.14 2.20 -6.85
N THR A 650 17.67 2.54 -8.07
CA THR A 650 18.50 2.85 -9.22
C THR A 650 18.79 4.34 -9.35
N MET A 651 20.08 4.67 -9.50
CA MET A 651 20.56 6.05 -9.54
C MET A 651 20.72 6.57 -10.96
N GLU A 652 20.38 7.85 -11.18
CA GLU A 652 20.80 8.57 -12.38
C GLU A 652 22.34 8.57 -12.51
N SER A 653 22.85 8.57 -13.75
CA SER A 653 24.28 8.55 -14.05
C SER A 653 25.03 9.74 -13.43
N ARG A 654 24.39 10.92 -13.30
CA ARG A 654 24.98 12.11 -12.66
C ARG A 654 25.27 11.90 -11.17
N PHE A 655 24.43 11.14 -10.45
CA PHE A 655 24.63 10.80 -9.05
C PHE A 655 25.61 9.63 -8.85
N SER A 656 25.57 8.64 -9.77
CA SER A 656 26.38 7.43 -9.67
C SER A 656 27.82 7.61 -10.15
N ALA A 657 28.14 8.71 -10.82
CA ALA A 657 29.49 9.01 -11.27
C ALA A 657 30.54 8.85 -10.17
N ALA A 658 31.76 8.40 -10.53
CA ALA A 658 32.85 8.25 -9.56
C ALA A 658 33.18 9.58 -8.84
N ASN A 659 33.13 10.68 -9.57
CA ASN A 659 33.30 12.04 -9.09
C ASN A 659 32.11 12.88 -9.58
N PRO A 660 30.97 12.85 -8.91
CA PRO A 660 29.82 13.67 -9.28
C PRO A 660 30.14 15.14 -9.15
N LYS A 661 29.48 15.99 -9.92
CA LYS A 661 29.60 17.43 -9.74
C LYS A 661 29.14 17.82 -8.33
N PRO A 662 29.71 18.88 -7.71
CA PRO A 662 29.34 19.30 -6.37
C PRO A 662 27.83 19.57 -6.19
N GLU A 663 27.15 20.15 -7.22
CA GLU A 663 25.72 20.37 -7.24
C GLU A 663 24.94 19.07 -7.23
N ASP A 664 25.29 18.09 -8.07
CA ASP A 664 24.67 16.77 -8.13
C ASP A 664 24.82 16.01 -6.81
N PHE A 665 26.01 16.12 -6.19
CA PHE A 665 26.23 15.49 -4.87
C PHE A 665 25.41 16.15 -3.75
N ARG A 666 25.25 17.49 -3.77
CA ARG A 666 24.38 18.18 -2.79
C ARG A 666 22.91 17.77 -2.97
N GLU A 667 22.41 17.73 -4.23
CA GLU A 667 21.07 17.26 -4.51
C GLU A 667 20.86 15.81 -4.07
N TRP A 668 21.82 14.94 -4.36
CA TRP A 668 21.83 13.55 -3.91
C TRP A 668 21.74 13.43 -2.38
N CYS A 669 22.52 14.22 -1.65
CA CYS A 669 22.48 14.25 -0.19
C CYS A 669 21.10 14.72 0.34
N GLU A 670 20.55 15.81 -0.24
CA GLU A 670 19.24 16.31 0.18
C GLU A 670 18.11 15.33 -0.14
N LEU A 671 18.12 14.71 -1.33
CA LEU A 671 17.13 13.68 -1.69
C LEU A 671 17.10 12.54 -0.68
N ASN A 672 18.28 12.04 -0.27
CA ASN A 672 18.35 10.95 0.70
C ASN A 672 17.90 11.39 2.11
N ALA A 673 18.24 12.61 2.55
CA ALA A 673 17.78 13.15 3.82
C ALA A 673 16.25 13.29 3.85
N ARG A 674 15.64 13.91 2.83
CA ARG A 674 14.19 14.07 2.72
C ARG A 674 13.46 12.73 2.58
N TRP A 675 14.07 11.79 1.88
CA TRP A 675 13.49 10.43 1.80
C TRP A 675 13.53 9.71 3.15
N PHE A 676 14.59 9.90 3.92
CA PHE A 676 14.69 9.29 5.25
C PHE A 676 13.74 9.93 6.26
N GLU A 677 13.50 11.24 6.19
CA GLU A 677 12.43 11.91 6.93
C GLU A 677 11.08 11.23 6.69
N PHE A 678 10.71 10.99 5.42
CA PHE A 678 9.51 10.24 5.05
C PHE A 678 9.55 8.79 5.58
N ALA A 679 10.65 8.07 5.39
CA ALA A 679 10.79 6.67 5.81
C ALA A 679 10.63 6.48 7.32
N THR A 680 11.01 7.49 8.14
CA THR A 680 10.82 7.50 9.60
C THR A 680 9.35 7.35 9.98
N PHE A 681 8.43 7.85 9.15
CA PHE A 681 6.98 7.74 9.32
C PHE A 681 6.32 6.74 8.34
N CYS A 682 7.09 5.79 7.83
CA CYS A 682 6.56 4.56 7.24
C CYS A 682 6.36 3.48 8.32
N PRO A 683 5.49 2.49 8.11
CA PRO A 683 5.34 1.37 9.05
C PRO A 683 6.69 0.71 9.40
N LEU A 684 7.58 0.58 8.41
CA LEU A 684 8.93 0.04 8.55
C LEU A 684 9.94 1.01 7.93
N THR A 685 11.18 1.03 8.45
CA THR A 685 12.22 2.00 8.05
C THR A 685 13.46 1.29 7.53
N ARG A 686 13.87 1.61 6.29
CA ARG A 686 14.96 0.95 5.58
C ARG A 686 15.78 1.94 4.75
N LEU A 687 17.10 1.80 4.78
CA LEU A 687 18.02 2.39 3.81
C LEU A 687 18.41 1.31 2.80
N HIS A 688 18.23 1.54 1.51
CA HIS A 688 18.63 0.59 0.46
C HIS A 688 18.85 1.29 -0.89
N GLY A 689 19.66 0.70 -1.74
CA GLY A 689 19.88 1.07 -3.13
C GLY A 689 21.17 0.48 -3.70
N GLU A 690 21.35 0.63 -5.02
CA GLU A 690 22.52 0.16 -5.73
C GLU A 690 23.64 1.20 -5.81
N LEU A 691 24.79 0.78 -6.35
CA LEU A 691 25.97 1.56 -6.76
C LEU A 691 26.69 2.31 -5.65
N LYS A 692 26.01 3.20 -4.91
CA LYS A 692 26.64 3.99 -3.83
C LYS A 692 26.18 3.50 -2.46
N PRO A 693 27.07 3.59 -1.45
CA PRO A 693 26.69 3.32 -0.06
C PRO A 693 25.51 4.16 0.43
N ARG A 694 24.70 3.59 1.35
CA ARG A 694 23.53 4.23 1.94
C ARG A 694 23.67 4.47 3.44
N GLU A 695 24.86 4.23 3.99
CA GLU A 695 25.13 4.51 5.40
C GLU A 695 25.11 6.02 5.67
N PRO A 696 24.53 6.50 6.79
CA PRO A 696 24.32 7.94 7.06
C PRO A 696 25.57 8.80 6.87
N TRP A 697 26.74 8.34 7.30
CA TRP A 697 28.01 9.08 7.21
C TRP A 697 28.56 9.23 5.78
N THR A 698 27.97 8.57 4.79
CA THR A 698 28.35 8.72 3.37
C THR A 698 27.75 9.97 2.71
N PHE A 699 26.75 10.60 3.37
CA PHE A 699 26.07 11.79 2.90
C PHE A 699 26.72 13.09 3.43
N GLY A 700 27.96 13.33 3.02
CA GLY A 700 28.70 14.53 3.39
C GLY A 700 29.52 14.44 4.69
N GLY A 701 29.71 13.24 5.24
CA GLY A 701 30.42 12.99 6.49
C GLY A 701 29.60 13.35 7.73
N ASP A 702 30.15 13.15 8.92
CA ASP A 702 29.46 13.31 10.21
C ASP A 702 28.91 14.73 10.46
N SER A 703 29.57 15.74 9.94
CA SER A 703 29.16 17.16 10.02
C SER A 703 28.27 17.61 8.85
N GLY A 704 28.05 16.73 7.87
CA GLY A 704 27.20 17.04 6.71
C GLY A 704 25.74 17.19 7.11
N PRO A 705 25.02 18.21 6.58
CA PRO A 705 23.60 18.43 6.94
C PRO A 705 22.73 17.20 6.71
N ALA A 706 22.95 16.47 5.63
CA ALA A 706 22.18 15.27 5.33
C ALA A 706 22.44 14.14 6.32
N CYS A 707 23.70 13.89 6.68
CA CYS A 707 24.03 12.92 7.72
C CYS A 707 23.36 13.27 9.05
N GLN A 708 23.46 14.53 9.50
CA GLN A 708 22.85 14.99 10.74
C GLN A 708 21.33 14.88 10.73
N THR A 709 20.69 15.17 9.58
CA THR A 709 19.24 15.00 9.42
C THR A 709 18.82 13.52 9.50
N ILE A 710 19.52 12.63 8.81
CA ILE A 710 19.26 11.20 8.87
C ILE A 710 19.41 10.68 10.29
N VAL A 711 20.48 11.07 11.00
CA VAL A 711 20.71 10.68 12.40
C VAL A 711 19.59 11.17 13.31
N LYS A 712 19.21 12.47 13.21
CA LYS A 712 18.12 13.06 14.00
C LYS A 712 16.80 12.29 13.82
N PHE A 713 16.46 11.91 12.59
CA PHE A 713 15.21 11.17 12.29
C PHE A 713 15.31 9.69 12.67
N ASP A 714 16.48 9.10 12.62
CA ASP A 714 16.73 7.76 13.15
C ASP A 714 16.56 7.72 14.69
N GLU A 715 17.18 8.64 15.41
CA GLU A 715 16.97 8.80 16.85
C GLU A 715 15.49 9.05 17.19
N LEU A 716 14.79 9.89 16.42
CA LEU A 716 13.35 10.10 16.57
C LEU A 716 12.56 8.81 16.38
N ARG A 717 12.91 7.99 15.39
CA ARG A 717 12.28 6.69 15.13
C ARG A 717 12.38 5.78 16.35
N TYR A 718 13.55 5.67 16.95
CA TYR A 718 13.77 4.84 18.14
C TYR A 718 13.05 5.38 19.37
N ARG A 719 12.99 6.70 19.53
CA ARG A 719 12.18 7.33 20.59
C ARG A 719 10.69 7.04 20.42
N MET A 720 10.19 6.94 19.19
CA MET A 720 8.78 6.61 18.88
C MET A 720 8.47 5.12 18.96
N LEU A 721 9.40 4.20 19.19
CA LEU A 721 9.13 2.77 19.20
C LEU A 721 7.96 2.36 20.12
N PRO A 722 7.76 2.90 21.34
CA PRO A 722 6.61 2.56 22.17
C PRO A 722 5.26 2.93 21.50
N TYR A 723 5.22 4.05 20.77
CA TYR A 723 4.05 4.44 19.99
C TYR A 723 3.84 3.49 18.81
N ILE A 724 4.87 3.27 18.00
CA ILE A 724 4.82 2.44 16.79
C ILE A 724 4.46 0.99 17.12
N TYR A 725 5.07 0.43 18.17
CA TYR A 725 4.81 -0.93 18.60
C TYR A 725 3.39 -1.12 19.16
N SER A 726 2.84 -0.08 19.81
CA SER A 726 1.45 -0.07 20.24
C SER A 726 0.49 -0.04 19.05
N LEU A 727 0.80 0.72 18.00
CA LEU A 727 0.03 0.69 16.73
C LEU A 727 0.11 -0.68 16.06
N ALA A 728 1.26 -1.36 16.10
CA ALA A 728 1.38 -2.74 15.61
C ALA A 728 0.50 -3.71 16.43
N GLY A 729 0.36 -3.47 17.73
CA GLY A 729 -0.63 -4.18 18.58
C GLY A 729 -2.07 -3.95 18.10
N GLU A 730 -2.44 -2.71 17.76
CA GLU A 730 -3.77 -2.41 17.19
C GLU A 730 -3.97 -3.09 15.83
N VAL A 731 -2.94 -3.15 14.98
CA VAL A 731 -2.98 -3.89 13.71
C VAL A 731 -3.35 -5.35 13.94
N THR A 732 -2.69 -6.00 14.89
CA THR A 732 -2.83 -7.44 15.14
C THR A 732 -4.17 -7.79 15.82
N PHE A 733 -4.59 -7.01 16.80
CA PHE A 733 -5.75 -7.36 17.64
C PHE A 733 -7.05 -6.68 17.21
N ASP A 734 -6.95 -5.47 16.65
CA ASP A 734 -8.12 -4.62 16.41
C ASP A 734 -8.32 -4.31 14.91
N GLY A 735 -7.39 -4.75 14.05
CA GLY A 735 -7.41 -4.53 12.60
C GLY A 735 -7.03 -3.09 12.20
N GLY A 736 -6.26 -2.39 13.02
CA GLY A 736 -5.81 -1.01 12.76
C GLY A 736 -4.88 -0.85 11.54
N THR A 737 -4.66 0.38 11.12
CA THR A 737 -3.76 0.75 10.01
C THR A 737 -2.81 1.83 10.48
N ILE A 738 -1.49 1.68 10.23
CA ILE A 738 -0.46 2.61 10.73
C ILE A 738 -0.32 3.81 9.79
N MET A 739 -0.08 3.58 8.50
CA MET A 739 0.02 4.61 7.46
C MET A 739 -1.35 4.74 6.78
N ARG A 740 -1.99 5.90 6.94
CA ARG A 740 -3.43 6.10 6.72
C ARG A 740 -3.66 7.30 5.79
N PRO A 741 -4.35 7.16 4.66
CA PRO A 741 -4.83 8.33 3.92
C PRO A 741 -5.77 9.17 4.78
N LEU A 742 -5.75 10.49 4.61
CA LEU A 742 -6.51 11.42 5.45
C LEU A 742 -8.01 11.12 5.49
N VAL A 743 -8.57 10.58 4.42
CA VAL A 743 -9.99 10.17 4.34
C VAL A 743 -10.39 9.12 5.38
N MET A 744 -9.45 8.32 5.89
CA MET A 744 -9.76 7.34 6.96
C MET A 744 -10.14 8.03 8.27
N ASP A 745 -9.54 9.17 8.56
CA ASP A 745 -9.74 9.94 9.78
C ASP A 745 -10.71 11.11 9.60
N PHE A 746 -10.90 11.56 8.35
CA PHE A 746 -11.74 12.70 7.95
C PHE A 746 -12.63 12.37 6.75
N PRO A 747 -13.54 11.37 6.86
CA PRO A 747 -14.33 10.88 5.72
C PRO A 747 -15.33 11.92 5.15
N ASP A 748 -15.76 12.88 5.97
CA ASP A 748 -16.70 13.93 5.59
C ASP A 748 -16.00 15.18 5.01
N ASP A 749 -14.67 15.20 5.03
CA ASP A 749 -13.88 16.30 4.47
C ASP A 749 -13.51 15.99 3.02
N SER A 750 -14.12 16.71 2.07
CA SER A 750 -13.92 16.49 0.64
C SER A 750 -12.47 16.73 0.20
N ALA A 751 -11.79 17.72 0.78
CA ALA A 751 -10.37 17.98 0.47
C ALA A 751 -9.47 16.84 0.94
N ALA A 752 -9.74 16.24 2.11
CA ALA A 752 -8.99 15.11 2.62
C ALA A 752 -9.05 13.86 1.73
N ARG A 753 -10.09 13.74 0.88
CA ARG A 753 -10.22 12.62 -0.07
C ARG A 753 -9.25 12.71 -1.24
N GLU A 754 -8.84 13.92 -1.62
CA GLU A 754 -8.01 14.19 -2.79
C GLU A 754 -6.52 14.35 -2.46
N ILE A 755 -6.16 14.53 -1.19
CA ILE A 755 -4.78 14.71 -0.76
C ILE A 755 -3.98 13.41 -0.96
N THR A 756 -2.90 13.51 -1.73
CA THR A 756 -2.04 12.36 -2.09
C THR A 756 -0.64 12.43 -1.49
N ASP A 757 -0.24 13.60 -0.98
CA ASP A 757 1.12 13.90 -0.51
C ASP A 757 1.23 14.19 0.99
N GLU A 758 0.14 13.92 1.73
CA GLU A 758 0.03 13.99 3.17
C GLU A 758 -0.78 12.81 3.71
N TYR A 759 -0.49 12.40 4.93
CA TYR A 759 -1.16 11.25 5.53
C TYR A 759 -1.11 11.25 7.06
N SER A 760 -1.98 10.44 7.68
CA SER A 760 -1.89 10.17 9.11
C SER A 760 -0.96 8.99 9.39
N PHE A 761 -0.08 9.13 10.40
CA PHE A 761 0.73 8.03 10.95
C PHE A 761 0.19 7.67 12.34
N GLY A 762 -0.58 6.58 12.39
CA GLY A 762 -1.50 6.32 13.49
C GLY A 762 -2.52 7.46 13.64
N PRO A 763 -3.27 7.52 14.76
CA PRO A 763 -4.30 8.55 14.97
C PRO A 763 -3.76 9.92 15.35
N ALA A 764 -2.46 10.05 15.69
CA ALA A 764 -1.90 11.25 16.29
C ALA A 764 -1.22 12.18 15.29
N PHE A 765 -0.40 11.67 14.38
CA PHE A 765 0.44 12.48 13.49
C PHE A 765 -0.23 12.72 12.13
N LEU A 766 -0.14 13.96 11.65
CA LEU A 766 -0.23 14.29 10.23
C LEU A 766 1.19 14.52 9.74
N VAL A 767 1.56 13.81 8.67
CA VAL A 767 2.89 13.78 8.09
C VAL A 767 2.84 14.39 6.71
N ALA A 768 3.67 15.40 6.45
CA ALA A 768 3.72 16.13 5.19
C ALA A 768 5.15 16.15 4.61
N PRO A 769 5.57 15.09 3.88
CA PRO A 769 6.93 14.96 3.36
C PRO A 769 7.32 16.06 2.38
N VAL A 770 8.58 16.45 2.39
CA VAL A 770 9.15 17.41 1.43
C VAL A 770 9.66 16.66 0.21
N THR A 771 9.06 16.90 -0.94
CA THR A 771 9.30 16.15 -2.18
C THR A 771 9.87 16.99 -3.32
N THR A 772 10.42 18.15 -3.02
CA THR A 772 11.00 19.09 -3.99
C THR A 772 12.39 19.53 -3.52
N TYR A 773 13.37 19.51 -4.44
CA TYR A 773 14.73 19.95 -4.16
C TYR A 773 14.77 21.40 -3.70
N GLU A 774 15.59 21.68 -2.67
CA GLU A 774 15.76 23.00 -2.07
C GLU A 774 14.49 23.66 -1.51
N ALA A 775 13.37 22.95 -1.40
CA ALA A 775 12.20 23.48 -0.70
C ALA A 775 12.49 23.66 0.79
N ARG A 776 12.10 24.82 1.34
CA ARG A 776 12.25 25.17 2.76
C ARG A 776 10.93 25.55 3.42
N SER A 777 9.85 25.46 2.67
CA SER A 777 8.45 25.45 3.10
C SER A 777 7.62 24.60 2.16
N ARG A 778 6.43 24.21 2.59
CA ARG A 778 5.43 23.58 1.74
C ARG A 778 4.01 23.91 2.23
N ALA A 779 3.08 23.99 1.29
CA ALA A 779 1.67 24.02 1.62
C ALA A 779 1.24 22.68 2.24
N VAL A 780 0.52 22.72 3.38
CA VAL A 780 -0.03 21.56 4.09
C VAL A 780 -1.51 21.79 4.32
N TYR A 781 -2.34 20.82 3.96
CA TYR A 781 -3.74 20.82 4.31
C TYR A 781 -3.96 20.25 5.70
N LEU A 782 -4.49 21.03 6.61
CA LEU A 782 -4.87 20.60 7.95
C LEU A 782 -6.38 20.32 8.00
N PRO A 783 -6.85 19.06 8.04
CA PRO A 783 -8.27 18.73 8.04
C PRO A 783 -9.04 19.38 9.20
N GLY A 784 -10.25 19.88 8.91
CA GLY A 784 -11.06 20.66 9.85
C GLY A 784 -12.17 19.90 10.56
N GLY A 785 -12.46 18.65 10.18
CA GLY A 785 -13.68 17.95 10.59
C GLY A 785 -14.92 18.47 9.82
N SER A 786 -16.08 17.86 10.04
CA SER A 786 -17.31 18.17 9.30
C SER A 786 -17.72 19.64 9.47
N GLN A 787 -17.43 20.46 8.48
CA GLN A 787 -18.08 21.77 8.27
C GLN A 787 -18.74 21.79 6.89
N GLN A 788 -19.98 22.23 6.87
CA GLN A 788 -20.81 22.35 5.66
C GLN A 788 -20.34 23.44 4.69
N ASN A 789 -19.20 24.11 4.89
CA ASN A 789 -18.67 25.15 4.02
C ASN A 789 -17.13 25.14 4.04
N THR A 790 -16.51 24.15 3.40
CA THR A 790 -15.11 24.28 2.97
C THR A 790 -15.09 24.96 1.59
N PRO A 791 -14.25 25.98 1.36
CA PRO A 791 -14.02 26.45 0.00
C PRO A 791 -13.47 25.27 -0.81
N SER A 792 -14.09 24.93 -1.91
CA SER A 792 -13.54 23.96 -2.87
C SER A 792 -12.11 24.41 -3.20
N PRO A 793 -11.12 23.52 -3.20
CA PRO A 793 -9.82 23.83 -3.75
C PRO A 793 -10.03 24.31 -5.20
N PRO A 794 -9.21 25.24 -5.71
CA PRO A 794 -9.31 25.64 -7.10
C PRO A 794 -9.26 24.38 -7.98
N SER A 795 -10.15 24.30 -8.95
CA SER A 795 -10.36 23.16 -9.85
C SER A 795 -9.21 22.89 -10.84
N ASP A 796 -8.00 23.24 -10.46
CA ASP A 796 -6.79 22.99 -11.26
C ASP A 796 -6.17 21.68 -10.81
N GLY A 797 -6.18 20.72 -11.74
CA GLY A 797 -5.70 19.36 -11.57
C GLY A 797 -4.35 19.29 -10.85
N GLY A 798 -4.28 18.44 -9.87
CA GLY A 798 -3.18 18.35 -8.93
C GLY A 798 -1.84 17.99 -9.56
N GLU A 799 -1.08 18.98 -9.90
CA GLU A 799 0.37 18.95 -10.07
C GLU A 799 1.00 20.36 -10.01
N GLY A 800 0.18 21.43 -9.95
CA GLY A 800 0.66 22.82 -9.98
C GLY A 800 1.01 23.47 -8.65
N ARG A 801 0.89 22.79 -7.50
CA ARG A 801 1.07 23.45 -6.19
C ARG A 801 2.53 23.78 -5.82
N GLY A 802 3.50 23.31 -6.57
CA GLY A 802 4.94 23.53 -6.27
C GLY A 802 5.56 24.77 -6.94
N GLU A 803 4.96 25.35 -7.98
CA GLU A 803 5.59 26.44 -8.75
C GLU A 803 4.99 27.84 -8.51
N GLU A 804 3.76 27.97 -8.04
CA GLU A 804 3.17 29.31 -7.79
C GLU A 804 3.69 30.01 -6.51
N ALA A 805 4.44 29.33 -5.66
CA ALA A 805 5.08 29.93 -4.47
C ALA A 805 6.29 30.85 -4.81
N ARG A 806 6.69 30.98 -6.08
CA ARG A 806 7.87 31.77 -6.47
C ARG A 806 7.62 33.26 -6.71
N HIS A 807 6.40 33.75 -6.52
CA HIS A 807 6.08 35.18 -6.76
C HIS A 807 5.36 35.89 -5.62
N LEU A 808 5.59 35.57 -4.36
CA LEU A 808 5.25 36.48 -3.27
C LEU A 808 6.52 36.92 -2.57
N SER A 809 6.80 38.21 -2.77
CA SER A 809 7.94 38.99 -2.32
C SER A 809 8.28 38.79 -0.85
N GLU A 810 9.58 38.75 -0.59
CA GLU A 810 10.23 38.92 0.72
C GLU A 810 9.59 40.03 1.56
N THR A 811 8.86 39.64 2.62
CA THR A 811 8.61 40.47 3.77
C THR A 811 8.76 39.61 5.03
N PRO A 812 9.59 40.00 6.02
CA PRO A 812 9.79 39.21 7.21
C PRO A 812 8.52 39.26 8.06
N LEU A 813 7.90 38.11 8.33
CA LEU A 813 6.81 37.94 9.28
C LEU A 813 7.32 38.07 10.72
N SER A 814 7.55 39.32 11.18
CA SER A 814 7.43 39.69 12.58
C SER A 814 6.07 40.36 12.78
N GLY A 815 5.05 39.57 13.03
CA GLY A 815 3.71 40.04 13.30
C GLY A 815 3.00 39.07 14.24
N SER A 816 2.87 39.48 15.51
CA SER A 816 2.02 38.86 16.50
C SER A 816 0.62 38.68 15.94
N LEU A 817 0.13 37.43 15.86
CA LEU A 817 -1.24 37.06 15.52
C LEU A 817 -2.20 37.75 16.51
N PRO A 818 -3.31 38.34 16.05
CA PRO A 818 -4.29 38.96 16.93
C PRO A 818 -4.95 37.89 17.81
N ALA A 819 -4.97 38.10 19.11
CA ALA A 819 -5.67 37.31 20.10
C ALA A 819 -7.17 37.28 19.75
N ARG A 820 -7.68 36.17 19.24
CA ARG A 820 -9.12 35.88 19.18
C ARG A 820 -9.53 34.98 20.34
N SER A 821 -10.69 35.34 20.90
CA SER A 821 -11.33 34.83 22.09
C SER A 821 -11.26 33.33 22.34
N SER A 822 -11.12 33.00 23.61
CA SER A 822 -10.85 31.73 24.28
C SER A 822 -12.07 30.78 24.38
N ARG A 823 -12.81 30.56 23.31
CA ARG A 823 -13.72 29.40 23.19
C ARG A 823 -13.60 28.86 21.77
N GLY A 824 -12.94 27.70 21.63
CA GLY A 824 -13.05 26.91 20.42
C GLY A 824 -14.54 26.63 20.17
N GLU A 825 -15.02 27.01 19.01
CA GLU A 825 -16.36 26.61 18.56
C GLU A 825 -16.38 25.08 18.53
N SER A 826 -17.37 24.49 19.19
CA SER A 826 -17.55 23.05 19.29
C SER A 826 -17.64 22.44 17.88
N GLY A 827 -16.58 21.74 17.48
CA GLY A 827 -16.52 21.00 16.22
C GLY A 827 -15.26 21.17 15.37
N GLN A 828 -14.42 22.16 15.62
CA GLN A 828 -13.18 22.37 14.83
C GLN A 828 -12.01 21.53 15.38
N VAL A 829 -11.32 20.79 14.47
CA VAL A 829 -10.08 20.08 14.78
C VAL A 829 -8.96 21.08 15.00
N VAL A 830 -8.21 20.93 16.08
CA VAL A 830 -7.00 21.71 16.37
C VAL A 830 -5.79 20.82 16.16
N TRP A 831 -4.77 21.38 15.52
CA TRP A 831 -3.47 20.77 15.27
C TRP A 831 -2.37 21.49 16.01
N PHE A 832 -1.35 20.80 16.42
CA PHE A 832 -0.15 21.34 17.01
C PHE A 832 1.04 21.03 16.12
N ASP A 833 1.82 22.04 15.77
CA ASP A 833 3.11 21.81 15.12
C ASP A 833 4.02 21.01 16.05
N PHE A 834 4.54 19.90 15.59
CA PHE A 834 5.33 18.98 16.41
C PHE A 834 6.63 19.59 16.91
N TRP A 835 7.27 20.45 16.10
CA TRP A 835 8.57 21.01 16.41
C TRP A 835 8.51 22.21 17.35
N THR A 836 7.43 22.98 17.27
CA THR A 836 7.30 24.25 18.04
C THR A 836 6.22 24.20 19.13
N GLY A 837 5.26 23.29 19.01
CA GLY A 837 4.08 23.25 19.89
C GLY A 837 3.02 24.31 19.55
N ALA A 838 3.22 25.11 18.51
CA ALA A 838 2.26 26.11 18.08
C ALA A 838 0.96 25.42 17.60
N ASN A 839 -0.21 25.97 17.98
CA ASN A 839 -1.50 25.40 17.57
C ASN A 839 -2.05 26.09 16.34
N ILE A 840 -2.72 25.32 15.48
CA ILE A 840 -3.34 25.77 14.22
C ILE A 840 -4.72 25.15 14.15
N VAL A 841 -5.71 25.93 13.76
CA VAL A 841 -7.08 25.44 13.53
C VAL A 841 -7.13 24.78 12.17
N GLY A 842 -7.70 23.58 12.09
CA GLY A 842 -7.88 22.85 10.83
C GLY A 842 -8.93 23.47 9.88
N GLY A 843 -9.13 22.84 8.72
CA GLY A 843 -9.99 23.31 7.63
C GLY A 843 -9.31 24.36 6.74
N GLN A 844 -8.00 24.38 6.68
CA GLN A 844 -7.23 25.35 5.91
C GLN A 844 -5.92 24.79 5.37
N ILE A 845 -5.40 25.42 4.32
CA ILE A 845 -4.03 25.21 3.84
C ILE A 845 -3.11 26.15 4.63
N PHE A 846 -2.01 25.59 5.13
CA PHE A 846 -1.00 26.31 5.89
C PHE A 846 0.36 26.16 5.21
N ASP A 847 1.06 27.28 4.96
CA ASP A 847 2.44 27.22 4.46
C ASP A 847 3.39 26.91 5.62
N ALA A 848 3.78 25.65 5.72
CA ALA A 848 4.55 25.12 6.82
C ALA A 848 6.06 25.27 6.55
N PRO A 849 6.85 25.79 7.49
CA PRO A 849 8.31 25.79 7.40
C PRO A 849 8.84 24.36 7.27
N ALA A 850 9.81 24.15 6.37
CA ALA A 850 10.46 22.88 6.13
C ALA A 850 11.99 23.07 6.01
N PRO A 851 12.68 23.53 7.05
CA PRO A 851 14.14 23.64 7.02
C PRO A 851 14.77 22.28 6.68
N PHE A 852 16.04 22.30 6.29
CA PHE A 852 16.71 21.11 5.77
C PHE A 852 16.63 19.90 6.72
N ASP A 853 16.65 20.14 8.02
CA ASP A 853 16.72 19.13 9.08
C ASP A 853 15.35 18.80 9.69
N SER A 854 14.25 19.20 9.05
CA SER A 854 12.90 18.81 9.49
C SER A 854 11.86 18.91 8.38
N MET A 855 10.87 18.05 8.45
CA MET A 855 9.66 18.14 7.61
C MET A 855 8.47 18.58 8.47
N PRO A 856 7.42 19.16 7.88
CA PRO A 856 6.20 19.50 8.59
C PRO A 856 5.52 18.27 9.18
N LEU A 857 5.31 18.31 10.50
CA LEU A 857 4.61 17.31 11.29
C LEU A 857 3.61 18.01 12.20
N PHE A 858 2.37 17.54 12.23
CA PHE A 858 1.34 18.10 13.08
C PHE A 858 0.70 17.01 13.94
N ILE A 859 0.36 17.37 15.16
CA ILE A 859 -0.28 16.47 16.12
C ILE A 859 -1.71 16.91 16.35
N ARG A 860 -2.64 15.98 16.23
CA ARG A 860 -4.05 16.22 16.49
C ARG A 860 -4.29 16.45 17.97
N ALA A 861 -5.09 17.45 18.34
CA ALA A 861 -5.52 17.67 19.72
C ALA A 861 -6.22 16.43 20.30
N GLY A 862 -6.01 16.14 21.57
CA GLY A 862 -6.41 14.90 22.24
C GLY A 862 -5.39 13.77 22.16
N SER A 863 -4.31 13.91 21.40
CA SER A 863 -3.31 12.84 21.25
C SER A 863 -2.48 12.64 22.51
N ILE A 864 -2.17 11.36 22.80
CA ILE A 864 -1.24 10.94 23.84
C ILE A 864 -0.16 10.10 23.16
N ILE A 865 1.08 10.59 23.14
CA ILE A 865 2.17 9.94 22.40
C ILE A 865 3.27 9.51 23.37
N PRO A 866 3.51 8.20 23.53
CA PRO A 866 4.60 7.68 24.33
C PRO A 866 5.93 7.69 23.55
N PHE A 867 6.97 8.25 24.18
CA PHE A 867 8.34 8.22 23.70
C PHE A 867 9.23 7.42 24.67
N GLY A 868 10.08 6.57 24.09
CA GLY A 868 11.09 5.79 24.80
C GLY A 868 12.36 6.58 25.12
N LEU A 869 13.39 5.86 25.49
CA LEU A 869 14.73 6.37 25.76
C LEU A 869 15.60 6.36 24.50
N ASP A 870 16.75 7.04 24.57
CA ASP A 870 17.83 6.84 23.61
C ASP A 870 18.39 5.44 23.76
N VAL A 871 18.41 4.69 22.69
CA VAL A 871 18.90 3.31 22.60
C VAL A 871 19.65 3.11 21.29
N GLN A 872 20.65 2.23 21.31
CA GLN A 872 21.36 1.86 20.09
C GLN A 872 20.72 0.69 19.34
N TYR A 873 19.81 -0.03 19.98
CA TYR A 873 19.02 -1.13 19.38
C TYR A 873 17.77 -1.40 20.22
N THR A 874 16.77 -2.00 19.63
CA THR A 874 15.54 -2.41 20.35
C THR A 874 15.90 -3.41 21.45
N GLY A 875 15.28 -3.22 22.63
CA GLY A 875 15.55 -4.09 23.77
C GLY A 875 16.86 -3.84 24.51
N GLU A 876 17.66 -2.82 24.16
CA GLU A 876 18.87 -2.45 24.91
C GLU A 876 18.57 -2.19 26.39
N LYS A 877 17.50 -1.48 26.65
CA LYS A 877 17.01 -1.19 28.01
C LYS A 877 15.50 -0.96 27.97
N PRO A 878 14.78 -1.27 29.04
CA PRO A 878 13.36 -0.98 29.15
C PRO A 878 13.09 0.53 29.02
N ALA A 879 11.98 0.91 28.40
CA ALA A 879 11.54 2.31 28.32
C ALA A 879 11.04 2.81 29.70
N ASP A 880 11.98 3.11 30.62
CA ASP A 880 11.75 3.62 31.98
C ASP A 880 12.85 4.62 32.36
N PRO A 881 12.55 5.94 32.54
CA PRO A 881 11.21 6.53 32.37
C PRO A 881 10.71 6.59 30.92
N MET A 882 9.38 6.50 30.74
CA MET A 882 8.72 6.75 29.47
C MET A 882 8.13 8.15 29.47
N THR A 883 8.32 8.93 28.42
CA THR A 883 7.77 10.27 28.31
C THR A 883 6.47 10.26 27.52
N LEU A 884 5.39 10.79 28.11
CA LEU A 884 4.10 10.99 27.46
C LEU A 884 3.94 12.46 27.09
N TYR A 885 3.80 12.75 25.80
CA TYR A 885 3.34 14.05 25.32
C TYR A 885 1.82 14.01 25.19
N VAL A 886 1.13 14.92 25.90
CA VAL A 886 -0.33 15.04 25.90
C VAL A 886 -0.71 16.35 25.27
N TYR A 887 -1.43 16.31 24.16
CA TYR A 887 -1.85 17.50 23.40
C TYR A 887 -3.30 17.81 23.75
N ALA A 888 -3.50 18.85 24.57
CA ALA A 888 -4.82 19.27 25.03
C ALA A 888 -5.67 19.91 23.92
N GLY A 889 -6.95 20.20 24.21
CA GLY A 889 -7.90 20.84 23.29
C GLY A 889 -8.99 19.90 22.78
N HIS A 890 -8.90 18.61 23.08
CA HIS A 890 -9.92 17.60 22.84
C HIS A 890 -9.69 16.39 23.76
N ASP A 891 -10.75 15.65 24.09
CA ASP A 891 -10.62 14.36 24.78
C ASP A 891 -9.83 13.38 23.92
N GLY A 892 -9.07 12.51 24.57
CA GLY A 892 -8.23 11.54 23.88
C GLY A 892 -8.00 10.24 24.61
N ALA A 893 -7.59 9.23 23.86
CA ALA A 893 -7.25 7.92 24.43
C ALA A 893 -6.12 7.27 23.62
N PHE A 894 -5.32 6.46 24.32
CA PHE A 894 -4.27 5.63 23.73
C PHE A 894 -4.14 4.34 24.55
N ALA A 895 -3.81 3.22 23.93
CA ALA A 895 -3.54 1.96 24.61
C ALA A 895 -2.08 1.57 24.42
N LEU A 896 -1.26 1.75 25.45
CA LEU A 896 0.13 1.30 25.41
C LEU A 896 0.17 -0.22 25.44
N TYR A 897 0.72 -0.83 24.40
CA TYR A 897 0.90 -2.27 24.25
C TYR A 897 2.34 -2.68 24.48
N GLU A 898 2.55 -3.79 25.18
CA GLU A 898 3.88 -4.38 25.40
C GLU A 898 3.79 -5.89 25.51
N ASP A 899 4.82 -6.57 25.00
CA ASP A 899 5.09 -8.01 25.17
C ASP A 899 6.60 -8.26 25.23
N ASP A 900 7.07 -9.47 24.96
CA ASP A 900 8.50 -9.79 24.96
C ASP A 900 9.26 -9.39 23.69
N GLY A 901 8.59 -8.83 22.70
CA GLY A 901 9.16 -8.35 21.43
C GLY A 901 9.62 -9.43 20.46
N LEU A 902 9.73 -10.69 20.85
CA LEU A 902 10.42 -11.73 20.09
C LEU A 902 9.60 -13.00 19.85
N THR A 903 8.69 -13.34 20.77
CA THR A 903 7.98 -14.61 20.71
C THR A 903 6.49 -14.47 20.39
N TYR A 904 5.88 -15.58 19.98
CA TYR A 904 4.44 -15.70 19.82
C TYR A 904 3.70 -15.90 21.17
N GLY A 905 4.34 -15.55 22.30
CA GLY A 905 3.71 -15.60 23.63
C GLY A 905 2.41 -14.83 23.70
N TYR A 906 2.28 -13.72 22.97
CA TYR A 906 1.08 -12.88 22.90
C TYR A 906 -0.15 -13.64 22.36
N GLU A 907 0.00 -14.66 21.49
CA GLU A 907 -1.08 -15.53 21.02
C GLU A 907 -1.74 -16.29 22.19
N LYS A 908 -1.03 -16.44 23.30
CA LYS A 908 -1.47 -17.07 24.55
C LYS A 908 -1.75 -16.05 25.66
N GLY A 909 -1.84 -14.76 25.29
CA GLY A 909 -2.13 -13.68 26.24
C GLY A 909 -0.91 -13.17 27.03
N ALA A 910 0.33 -13.56 26.65
CA ALA A 910 1.55 -13.04 27.28
C ALA A 910 1.89 -11.66 26.71
N CYS A 911 1.06 -10.67 27.02
CA CYS A 911 1.22 -9.25 26.66
C CYS A 911 0.54 -8.37 27.70
N THR A 912 0.77 -7.07 27.66
CA THR A 912 0.06 -6.10 28.49
C THR A 912 -0.51 -4.96 27.67
N ARG A 913 -1.64 -4.41 28.17
CA ARG A 913 -2.22 -3.16 27.67
C ARG A 913 -2.46 -2.22 28.86
N ILE A 914 -2.03 -0.96 28.74
CA ILE A 914 -2.27 0.11 29.69
C ILE A 914 -3.11 1.16 28.99
N PRO A 915 -4.43 1.26 29.28
CA PRO A 915 -5.27 2.32 28.75
C PRO A 915 -4.83 3.68 29.31
N LEU A 916 -4.66 4.66 28.45
CA LEU A 916 -4.42 6.06 28.78
C LEU A 916 -5.62 6.87 28.28
N LYS A 917 -6.15 7.77 29.09
CA LYS A 917 -7.27 8.64 28.71
C LYS A 917 -6.98 10.06 29.17
N TRP A 918 -7.12 11.01 28.26
CA TRP A 918 -7.13 12.43 28.54
C TRP A 918 -8.58 12.94 28.53
N ASP A 919 -8.98 13.60 29.60
CA ASP A 919 -10.21 14.35 29.72
C ASP A 919 -9.86 15.84 29.71
N ASP A 920 -10.20 16.50 28.60
CA ASP A 920 -9.76 17.87 28.36
C ASP A 920 -10.47 18.88 29.25
N GLN A 921 -11.75 18.66 29.54
CA GLN A 921 -12.55 19.54 30.39
C GLN A 921 -12.01 19.58 31.83
N SER A 922 -11.73 18.41 32.39
CA SER A 922 -11.18 18.29 33.74
C SER A 922 -9.65 18.39 33.80
N ARG A 923 -8.98 18.50 32.66
CA ARG A 923 -7.50 18.44 32.51
C ARG A 923 -6.89 17.26 33.28
N THR A 924 -7.47 16.10 33.10
CA THR A 924 -7.09 14.90 33.83
C THR A 924 -6.56 13.82 32.88
N LEU A 925 -5.32 13.38 33.11
CA LEU A 925 -4.76 12.18 32.48
C LEU A 925 -5.01 10.98 33.39
N THR A 926 -5.75 10.00 32.91
CA THR A 926 -6.02 8.75 33.62
C THR A 926 -5.19 7.61 33.01
N PHE A 927 -4.38 6.99 33.86
CA PHE A 927 -3.80 5.68 33.59
C PHE A 927 -4.79 4.64 34.08
N GLY A 928 -5.37 3.88 33.18
CA GLY A 928 -6.29 2.80 33.56
C GLY A 928 -5.57 1.62 34.21
N LYS A 929 -6.34 0.64 34.69
CA LYS A 929 -5.77 -0.62 35.18
C LYS A 929 -5.05 -1.34 34.04
N ARG A 930 -3.82 -1.85 34.30
CA ARG A 930 -3.09 -2.68 33.35
C ARG A 930 -3.79 -4.04 33.18
N PHE A 931 -3.98 -4.45 31.95
CA PHE A 931 -4.49 -5.76 31.57
C PHE A 931 -3.33 -6.65 31.11
N GLY A 932 -3.41 -7.94 31.46
CA GLY A 932 -2.45 -8.94 31.06
C GLY A 932 -1.11 -8.92 31.83
N LYS A 933 -0.23 -9.80 31.45
CA LYS A 933 1.15 -9.94 31.98
C LYS A 933 2.00 -10.74 31.00
N PHE A 934 3.31 -10.48 31.02
CA PHE A 934 4.29 -11.30 30.30
C PHE A 934 5.59 -11.42 31.12
N PRO A 935 6.45 -12.38 30.81
CA PRO A 935 7.77 -12.53 31.47
C PRO A 935 8.59 -11.24 31.30
N ALA A 936 9.32 -10.84 32.35
CA ALA A 936 10.17 -9.64 32.40
C ALA A 936 9.45 -8.28 32.29
N MET A 937 8.11 -8.23 32.29
CA MET A 937 7.40 -6.94 32.29
C MET A 937 7.78 -6.09 33.52
N LEU A 938 7.83 -4.79 33.36
CA LEU A 938 8.04 -3.86 34.49
C LEU A 938 6.84 -3.87 35.43
N SER A 939 7.06 -4.28 36.69
CA SER A 939 6.02 -4.25 37.74
C SER A 939 5.63 -2.82 38.13
N LYS A 940 6.59 -1.91 38.05
CA LYS A 940 6.44 -0.46 38.24
C LYS A 940 7.12 0.25 37.08
N ARG A 941 6.59 1.38 36.64
CA ARG A 941 7.17 2.24 35.60
C ARG A 941 7.05 3.70 36.00
N THR A 942 8.05 4.48 35.66
CA THR A 942 8.00 5.93 35.78
C THR A 942 7.51 6.52 34.46
N PHE A 943 6.51 7.39 34.53
CA PHE A 943 6.08 8.20 33.41
C PHE A 943 6.40 9.66 33.68
N ASN A 944 7.08 10.29 32.73
CA ASN A 944 7.23 11.72 32.64
C ASN A 944 6.12 12.26 31.74
N VAL A 945 5.35 13.24 32.18
CA VAL A 945 4.25 13.80 31.40
C VAL A 945 4.56 15.22 31.00
N VAL A 946 4.50 15.52 29.71
CA VAL A 946 4.61 16.86 29.12
C VAL A 946 3.25 17.23 28.58
N LEU A 947 2.63 18.27 29.17
CA LEU A 947 1.33 18.76 28.71
C LEU A 947 1.53 19.94 27.76
N ILE A 948 1.03 19.82 26.55
CA ILE A 948 1.02 20.85 25.51
C ILE A 948 -0.40 21.44 25.44
N THR A 949 -0.52 22.73 25.57
CA THR A 949 -1.79 23.45 25.47
C THR A 949 -1.63 24.65 24.57
N ARG A 950 -2.75 25.24 24.17
CA ARG A 950 -2.75 26.49 23.39
C ARG A 950 -1.93 27.60 24.06
N ASP A 951 -2.03 27.71 25.37
CA ASP A 951 -1.38 28.78 26.13
C ASP A 951 0.04 28.40 26.60
N LYS A 952 0.40 27.13 26.43
CA LYS A 952 1.72 26.59 26.72
C LYS A 952 2.21 25.75 25.55
N PRO A 953 2.64 26.38 24.45
CA PRO A 953 3.24 25.66 23.34
C PRO A 953 4.59 25.08 23.73
N VAL A 954 4.77 23.79 23.58
CA VAL A 954 6.03 23.08 23.83
C VAL A 954 6.26 22.13 22.65
N GLY A 955 7.34 22.38 21.91
CA GLY A 955 7.77 21.50 20.81
C GLY A 955 8.41 20.21 21.33
N PHE A 956 8.60 19.27 20.42
CA PHE A 956 9.33 18.05 20.74
C PHE A 956 10.79 18.34 21.12
N SER A 957 11.28 17.65 22.14
CA SER A 957 12.67 17.67 22.58
C SER A 957 13.13 16.26 22.91
N PHE A 958 14.38 15.93 22.57
CA PHE A 958 15.01 14.68 23.01
C PHE A 958 15.26 14.63 24.53
N ASP A 959 15.33 15.78 25.20
CA ASP A 959 15.46 15.93 26.67
C ASP A 959 14.39 16.90 27.20
N PRO A 960 13.11 16.48 27.25
CA PRO A 960 12.02 17.34 27.67
C PRO A 960 11.98 17.51 29.19
N LYS A 961 11.62 18.70 29.66
CA LYS A 961 11.29 18.94 31.06
C LYS A 961 9.84 18.53 31.33
N PRO A 962 9.58 17.50 32.15
CA PRO A 962 8.23 17.06 32.42
C PRO A 962 7.47 18.04 33.33
N ASP A 963 6.15 18.14 33.12
CA ASP A 963 5.25 18.86 34.01
C ASP A 963 4.98 18.07 35.29
N GLN A 964 4.83 16.78 35.14
CA GLN A 964 4.63 15.83 36.23
C GLN A 964 5.39 14.54 35.96
N THR A 965 5.88 13.94 37.04
CA THR A 965 6.48 12.60 37.01
C THR A 965 5.70 11.68 37.95
N VAL A 966 5.35 10.50 37.52
CA VAL A 966 4.57 9.55 38.31
C VAL A 966 5.09 8.12 38.18
N THR A 967 4.96 7.37 39.28
CA THR A 967 5.24 5.93 39.28
C THR A 967 3.94 5.14 39.18
N TYR A 968 3.75 4.46 38.07
CA TYR A 968 2.60 3.59 37.82
C TYR A 968 2.91 2.14 38.23
N ARG A 969 1.95 1.51 38.93
CA ARG A 969 2.07 0.14 39.47
C ARG A 969 0.97 -0.82 38.98
N GLY A 970 0.38 -0.55 37.82
CA GLY A 970 -0.65 -1.40 37.23
C GLY A 970 -2.08 -1.20 37.77
N ARG A 971 -2.29 -0.22 38.68
CA ARG A 971 -3.62 0.19 39.15
C ARG A 971 -4.00 1.54 38.57
N GLU A 972 -5.30 1.81 38.49
CA GLU A 972 -5.77 3.12 38.04
C GLU A 972 -5.12 4.26 38.81
N LEU A 973 -4.71 5.30 38.11
CA LEU A 973 -4.07 6.47 38.62
C LEU A 973 -4.52 7.69 37.83
N LYS A 974 -4.80 8.81 38.49
CA LYS A 974 -5.21 10.06 37.85
C LYS A 974 -4.22 11.17 38.16
N LEU A 975 -3.85 11.89 37.12
CA LEU A 975 -3.03 13.10 37.22
C LEU A 975 -3.87 14.31 36.79
N ASN A 976 -3.98 15.29 37.67
CA ASN A 976 -4.70 16.53 37.40
C ASN A 976 -3.68 17.62 37.05
N PHE A 977 -3.94 18.37 35.99
CA PHE A 977 -3.14 19.51 35.57
C PHE A 977 -3.94 20.79 35.81
N LYS A 978 -3.25 21.82 36.32
CA LYS A 978 -3.87 23.14 36.63
C LYS A 978 -4.10 23.94 35.35
#